data_f8d15f8a0dc28ccfdcd81bae3376d2ba
#
_entry.id   f8d15f8a0dc28ccfdcd81bae3376d2ba
#
_cell.length_a   1.000
_cell.length_b   1.000
_cell.length_c   1.000
_cell.angle_alpha   90.00
_cell.angle_beta   90.00
_cell.angle_gamma   90.00
#
_symmetry.space_group_name_H-M   'P 1'
#
loop_
_entity.id
_entity.type
_entity.pdbx_description
1 polymer ?
#
loop_
_entity_poly.entity_id
_entity_poly.type
_entity_poly.pdbx_seq_one_letter_code
_entity_poly.pdbx_strand_id
1 'polypeptide(L)'
;MTIFRTRTRAGVVTQAAVAIGLTVAALPSPAAASPAQAATPTQLYVAPWGKDSWPGTLDRPFATPARAQQAVRARTPRMTSDLVVNLRGGTYNLKAPLHLSEAAGDSGRGGHRVIYQAYGHGTPRQERVTISGGRQISEWRPDQRLQGFWRADVGGLETRQLYVEDRRATRLTRDGTGFPGTLKATRTGYVTTSTVPRTWRNPGDIEFVYRSGYVEGRCGVAGVSGSARRTTITMDQPCWDLAQELYEGPELLEAPNSVENSTSFAPKPGSWYLDRSRPGHHELLYFPRPGEDMRRARVVAPVLETLVTGTGRPGRPLHDIGFRGLTFAYATWLAPSEPAGFPAAWSMYLRPGKGEDARLLTVPGTVAFRTAERITFEGNRFTHLGAQALELSENSSYNVVDGNVINDVSDGGILMGVVPPDQKGTNRGNRITNNWIHHIGAEYHAASGIWDTATQETTIAHNQVNDVPYTGILSGPSDDLRGIMRRNHILDNRVFATNRLIEDGGGIYLRGEQGSSFADGAVISGNAVTDSKDGIWNVGIYTDDSTNWVTVDRNTVYDYVASIGGCSEEWGNRPVQNVRYRSNFWDDAMPEWLERREFPGAWPPADEQNPEEGCGNPRRLTFTDNTLLPPRSPGQACATNTACAAVLANAGPLPSYRQRLGMP
;
A
#
# COMPACT_ATOMS: atom_id res chain seq x y z
N MET A 1 67.78 7.39 -1.45
CA MET A 1 68.56 6.54 -2.35
C MET A 1 67.57 5.93 -3.30
N THR A 2 67.42 6.17 -4.56
CA THR A 2 68.22 6.75 -5.62
C THR A 2 67.28 7.33 -6.66
N ILE A 3 67.60 8.48 -7.13
CA ILE A 3 67.02 9.32 -8.18
C ILE A 3 67.19 8.68 -9.56
N PHE A 4 66.22 8.80 -10.48
CA PHE A 4 66.52 9.03 -11.89
C PHE A 4 65.49 9.96 -12.56
N ARG A 5 66.00 11.11 -13.01
CA ARG A 5 65.42 12.06 -13.95
C ARG A 5 65.92 11.73 -15.36
N THR A 6 65.07 11.89 -16.40
CA THR A 6 65.54 12.27 -17.74
C THR A 6 64.39 12.96 -18.50
N ARG A 7 64.51 14.11 -18.73
CA ARG A 7 64.79 15.17 -19.73
C ARG A 7 64.02 15.04 -21.04
N THR A 8 63.26 16.12 -21.27
CA THR A 8 62.64 16.64 -22.49
C THR A 8 63.61 16.77 -23.67
N ARG A 9 63.10 16.53 -24.89
CA ARG A 9 63.58 17.18 -26.11
C ARG A 9 62.39 17.60 -26.97
N ALA A 10 62.33 18.92 -27.24
CA ALA A 10 61.49 19.55 -28.25
C ALA A 10 62.11 19.35 -29.62
N GLY A 11 61.33 19.03 -30.62
CA GLY A 11 61.72 19.00 -32.03
C GLY A 11 60.70 19.79 -32.83
N VAL A 12 61.14 20.93 -33.35
CA VAL A 12 60.42 21.76 -34.32
C VAL A 12 60.53 21.06 -35.70
N VAL A 13 59.36 20.86 -36.37
CA VAL A 13 59.36 20.50 -37.80
C VAL A 13 58.38 21.41 -38.53
N THR A 14 58.93 22.03 -39.53
CA THR A 14 58.42 23.01 -40.49
C THR A 14 57.26 22.48 -41.31
N GLN A 15 56.30 23.33 -41.60
CA GLN A 15 55.18 23.10 -42.52
C GLN A 15 55.67 23.13 -43.97
N ALA A 16 55.35 22.12 -44.76
CA ALA A 16 55.30 22.17 -46.20
C ALA A 16 53.86 21.91 -46.66
N ALA A 17 53.23 22.92 -47.28
CA ALA A 17 51.92 22.84 -47.84
C ALA A 17 51.97 22.13 -49.21
N VAL A 18 51.30 20.99 -49.37
CA VAL A 18 51.00 20.37 -50.63
C VAL A 18 49.48 20.41 -50.85
N ALA A 19 49.04 21.20 -51.82
CA ALA A 19 47.66 21.25 -52.26
C ALA A 19 47.35 20.02 -53.13
N ILE A 20 46.60 19.10 -52.62
CA ILE A 20 45.98 17.99 -53.39
C ILE A 20 44.50 18.29 -53.57
N GLY A 21 44.08 18.55 -54.80
CA GLY A 21 42.67 18.71 -55.13
C GLY A 21 41.92 17.38 -54.98
N LEU A 22 41.03 17.30 -53.98
CA LEU A 22 40.11 16.20 -53.81
C LEU A 22 38.77 16.56 -54.51
N THR A 23 38.48 15.88 -55.61
CA THR A 23 37.13 15.80 -56.16
C THR A 23 36.25 14.99 -55.15
N VAL A 24 35.38 15.68 -54.46
CA VAL A 24 34.38 15.05 -53.57
C VAL A 24 33.29 14.42 -54.47
N ALA A 25 33.32 13.10 -54.63
CA ALA A 25 32.18 12.35 -55.14
C ALA A 25 31.13 12.36 -54.05
N ALA A 26 29.95 12.96 -54.31
CA ALA A 26 28.81 12.97 -53.42
C ALA A 26 28.30 11.52 -53.25
N LEU A 27 28.53 10.92 -52.09
CA LEU A 27 27.86 9.70 -51.67
C LEU A 27 26.36 10.00 -51.50
N PRO A 28 25.45 9.13 -51.99
CA PRO A 28 24.03 9.31 -51.79
C PRO A 28 23.75 9.25 -50.28
N SER A 29 23.09 10.29 -49.71
CA SER A 29 22.58 10.28 -48.38
C SER A 29 21.71 9.03 -48.16
N PRO A 30 21.87 8.28 -47.03
CA PRO A 30 20.95 7.21 -46.74
C PRO A 30 19.54 7.81 -46.63
N ALA A 31 18.63 7.32 -47.43
CA ALA A 31 17.22 7.68 -47.37
C ALA A 31 16.78 7.46 -45.94
N ALA A 32 16.28 8.51 -45.27
CA ALA A 32 15.70 8.40 -43.94
C ALA A 32 14.58 7.35 -44.03
N ALA A 33 14.77 6.22 -43.35
CA ALA A 33 13.73 5.21 -43.24
C ALA A 33 12.50 5.89 -42.65
N SER A 34 11.41 5.92 -43.42
CA SER A 34 10.11 6.39 -42.91
C SER A 34 9.82 5.62 -41.62
N PRO A 35 9.36 6.28 -40.53
CA PRO A 35 8.99 5.58 -39.33
C PRO A 35 7.98 4.49 -39.69
N ALA A 36 8.29 3.25 -39.36
CA ALA A 36 7.40 2.12 -39.61
C ALA A 36 6.04 2.46 -39.01
N GLN A 37 5.00 2.49 -39.85
CA GLN A 37 3.65 2.80 -39.41
C GLN A 37 3.25 1.72 -38.42
N ALA A 38 2.95 2.14 -37.17
CA ALA A 38 2.58 1.23 -36.08
C ALA A 38 1.40 0.37 -36.53
N ALA A 39 1.53 -0.94 -36.44
CA ALA A 39 0.48 -1.87 -36.86
C ALA A 39 -0.78 -1.61 -36.01
N THR A 40 -1.94 -1.59 -36.68
CA THR A 40 -3.22 -1.38 -36.01
C THR A 40 -3.47 -2.50 -35.00
N PRO A 41 -3.78 -2.18 -33.72
CA PRO A 41 -4.02 -3.17 -32.70
C PRO A 41 -5.18 -4.12 -33.03
N THR A 42 -5.04 -5.39 -32.69
CA THR A 42 -6.14 -6.35 -32.76
C THR A 42 -7.11 -6.11 -31.62
N GLN A 43 -8.38 -5.86 -31.92
CA GLN A 43 -9.41 -5.49 -30.97
C GLN A 43 -10.30 -6.67 -30.59
N LEU A 44 -10.53 -6.88 -29.31
CA LEU A 44 -11.53 -7.78 -28.75
C LEU A 44 -12.48 -6.95 -27.86
N TYR A 45 -13.73 -7.38 -27.76
CA TYR A 45 -14.75 -6.67 -26.99
C TYR A 45 -15.46 -7.59 -26.02
N VAL A 46 -15.71 -7.06 -24.82
CA VAL A 46 -16.49 -7.71 -23.76
C VAL A 46 -17.60 -6.75 -23.34
N ALA A 47 -18.81 -7.25 -23.16
CA ALA A 47 -19.95 -6.45 -22.72
C ALA A 47 -20.88 -7.23 -21.78
N PRO A 48 -21.53 -6.58 -20.79
CA PRO A 48 -22.48 -7.29 -19.91
C PRO A 48 -23.66 -7.95 -20.66
N TRP A 49 -24.00 -7.44 -21.82
CA TRP A 49 -25.04 -8.00 -22.69
C TRP A 49 -24.51 -8.97 -23.75
N GLY A 50 -23.20 -9.21 -23.77
CA GLY A 50 -22.54 -10.10 -24.73
C GLY A 50 -22.87 -11.58 -24.51
N LYS A 51 -22.29 -12.43 -25.35
CA LYS A 51 -22.36 -13.89 -25.18
C LYS A 51 -20.99 -14.51 -25.42
N ASP A 52 -20.58 -15.43 -24.59
CA ASP A 52 -19.26 -16.08 -24.69
C ASP A 52 -19.13 -17.00 -25.93
N SER A 53 -20.25 -17.33 -26.57
CA SER A 53 -20.29 -18.00 -27.87
C SER A 53 -20.09 -17.07 -29.06
N TRP A 54 -20.07 -15.77 -28.87
CA TRP A 54 -19.86 -14.78 -29.92
C TRP A 54 -18.36 -14.60 -30.25
N PRO A 55 -18.01 -13.96 -31.38
CA PRO A 55 -16.63 -13.85 -31.82
C PRO A 55 -15.78 -12.80 -31.07
N GLY A 56 -16.38 -11.96 -30.25
CA GLY A 56 -15.71 -10.89 -29.52
C GLY A 56 -15.46 -9.63 -30.35
N THR A 57 -16.28 -9.37 -31.35
CA THR A 57 -16.30 -8.10 -32.12
C THR A 57 -17.13 -7.05 -31.40
N LEU A 58 -17.05 -5.78 -31.84
CA LEU A 58 -17.81 -4.68 -31.24
C LEU A 58 -19.34 -4.96 -31.23
N ASP A 59 -19.87 -5.50 -32.34
CA ASP A 59 -21.31 -5.79 -32.48
C ASP A 59 -21.72 -7.11 -31.81
N ARG A 60 -20.76 -8.02 -31.64
CA ARG A 60 -20.99 -9.35 -31.03
C ARG A 60 -19.91 -9.65 -29.99
N PRO A 61 -19.89 -8.90 -28.85
CA PRO A 61 -18.88 -9.02 -27.81
C PRO A 61 -19.00 -10.30 -26.99
N PHE A 62 -17.95 -10.72 -26.34
CA PHE A 62 -18.01 -11.72 -25.28
C PHE A 62 -18.83 -11.22 -24.08
N ALA A 63 -19.33 -12.14 -23.27
CA ALA A 63 -20.02 -11.79 -22.02
C ALA A 63 -19.03 -11.57 -20.86
N THR A 64 -17.91 -12.31 -20.86
CA THR A 64 -17.04 -12.39 -19.69
C THR A 64 -15.57 -12.04 -20.01
N PRO A 65 -14.87 -11.38 -19.08
CA PRO A 65 -13.41 -11.18 -19.17
C PRO A 65 -12.64 -12.51 -19.30
N ALA A 66 -13.11 -13.57 -18.62
CA ALA A 66 -12.49 -14.89 -18.70
C ALA A 66 -12.53 -15.48 -20.13
N ARG A 67 -13.64 -15.27 -20.87
CA ARG A 67 -13.71 -15.70 -22.27
C ARG A 67 -12.78 -14.87 -23.17
N ALA A 68 -12.66 -13.57 -22.90
CA ALA A 68 -11.71 -12.72 -23.61
C ALA A 68 -10.26 -13.17 -23.36
N GLN A 69 -9.91 -13.53 -22.11
CA GLN A 69 -8.61 -14.09 -21.78
C GLN A 69 -8.30 -15.37 -22.59
N GLN A 70 -9.26 -16.28 -22.72
CA GLN A 70 -9.07 -17.46 -23.58
C GLN A 70 -8.82 -17.09 -25.05
N ALA A 71 -9.51 -16.05 -25.54
CA ALA A 71 -9.31 -15.57 -26.89
C ALA A 71 -7.95 -14.87 -27.09
N VAL A 72 -7.42 -14.22 -26.05
CA VAL A 72 -6.05 -13.67 -26.00
C VAL A 72 -5.04 -14.81 -26.12
N ARG A 73 -5.11 -15.83 -25.25
CA ARG A 73 -4.22 -16.99 -25.24
C ARG A 73 -4.11 -17.67 -26.62
N ALA A 74 -5.23 -17.76 -27.34
CA ALA A 74 -5.24 -18.34 -28.69
C ALA A 74 -4.54 -17.45 -29.75
N ARG A 75 -4.33 -16.16 -29.47
CA ARG A 75 -3.76 -15.17 -30.38
C ARG A 75 -2.32 -14.79 -30.11
N THR A 76 -1.90 -14.81 -28.82
CA THR A 76 -0.55 -14.41 -28.38
C THR A 76 0.59 -15.13 -29.14
N PRO A 77 0.50 -16.43 -29.51
CA PRO A 77 1.57 -17.07 -30.26
C PRO A 77 1.85 -16.47 -31.66
N ARG A 78 0.89 -15.70 -32.19
CA ARG A 78 0.97 -15.11 -33.55
C ARG A 78 0.77 -13.60 -33.54
N MET A 79 1.11 -12.93 -32.44
CA MET A 79 0.99 -11.47 -32.32
C MET A 79 1.88 -10.75 -33.33
N THR A 80 1.30 -9.82 -34.06
CA THR A 80 2.00 -8.87 -34.97
C THR A 80 1.62 -7.42 -34.63
N SER A 81 0.77 -7.22 -33.64
CA SER A 81 0.34 -5.94 -33.07
C SER A 81 -0.15 -6.16 -31.65
N ASP A 82 -0.40 -5.08 -30.91
CA ASP A 82 -1.01 -5.17 -29.60
C ASP A 82 -2.39 -5.86 -29.66
N LEU A 83 -2.70 -6.66 -28.65
CA LEU A 83 -4.02 -7.24 -28.42
C LEU A 83 -4.75 -6.39 -27.37
N VAL A 84 -5.83 -5.74 -27.80
CA VAL A 84 -6.62 -4.85 -26.91
C VAL A 84 -7.97 -5.47 -26.63
N VAL A 85 -8.22 -5.77 -25.36
CA VAL A 85 -9.51 -6.22 -24.83
C VAL A 85 -10.27 -5.01 -24.32
N ASN A 86 -11.27 -4.55 -25.05
CA ASN A 86 -12.12 -3.43 -24.67
C ASN A 86 -13.33 -3.93 -23.87
N LEU A 87 -13.42 -3.54 -22.62
CA LEU A 87 -14.59 -3.81 -21.78
C LEU A 87 -15.58 -2.66 -21.91
N ARG A 88 -16.82 -2.98 -22.26
CA ARG A 88 -17.93 -2.04 -22.33
C ARG A 88 -18.43 -1.71 -20.90
N GLY A 89 -19.05 -0.56 -20.75
CA GLY A 89 -19.57 -0.08 -19.47
C GLY A 89 -20.48 -1.03 -18.74
N GLY A 90 -20.28 -1.15 -17.45
CA GLY A 90 -21.06 -2.01 -16.54
C GLY A 90 -20.20 -2.76 -15.52
N THR A 91 -20.85 -3.60 -14.75
CA THR A 91 -20.21 -4.41 -13.70
C THR A 91 -20.06 -5.86 -14.15
N TYR A 92 -18.84 -6.35 -14.08
CA TYR A 92 -18.48 -7.74 -14.36
C TYR A 92 -18.27 -8.46 -13.03
N ASN A 93 -19.32 -9.13 -12.54
CA ASN A 93 -19.22 -9.94 -11.32
C ASN A 93 -18.48 -11.24 -11.62
N LEU A 94 -17.26 -11.32 -11.13
CA LEU A 94 -16.40 -12.49 -11.33
C LEU A 94 -16.93 -13.67 -10.52
N LYS A 95 -16.92 -14.86 -11.12
CA LYS A 95 -17.21 -16.14 -10.43
C LYS A 95 -15.98 -16.74 -9.77
N ALA A 96 -14.79 -16.37 -10.27
CA ALA A 96 -13.47 -16.73 -9.77
C ALA A 96 -12.48 -15.65 -10.22
N PRO A 97 -11.32 -15.52 -9.57
CA PRO A 97 -10.27 -14.58 -9.99
C PRO A 97 -9.83 -14.80 -11.45
N LEU A 98 -9.50 -13.71 -12.15
CA LEU A 98 -8.81 -13.81 -13.43
C LEU A 98 -7.35 -14.16 -13.16
N HIS A 99 -6.96 -15.37 -13.47
CA HIS A 99 -5.59 -15.83 -13.30
C HIS A 99 -4.80 -15.75 -14.61
N LEU A 100 -3.82 -14.85 -14.66
CA LEU A 100 -2.89 -14.66 -15.77
C LEU A 100 -1.59 -15.42 -15.52
N SER A 101 -1.06 -16.09 -16.52
CA SER A 101 0.16 -16.89 -16.38
C SER A 101 0.97 -16.91 -17.66
N GLU A 102 2.29 -16.79 -17.53
CA GLU A 102 3.20 -16.96 -18.68
C GLU A 102 3.04 -18.36 -19.29
N ALA A 103 2.93 -19.39 -18.46
CA ALA A 103 2.75 -20.76 -18.92
C ALA A 103 1.46 -20.99 -19.71
N ALA A 104 0.40 -20.21 -19.42
CA ALA A 104 -0.87 -20.29 -20.15
C ALA A 104 -0.90 -19.41 -21.40
N GLY A 105 0.12 -18.60 -21.65
CA GLY A 105 0.23 -17.74 -22.82
C GLY A 105 -0.50 -16.41 -22.69
N ASP A 106 -0.58 -15.84 -21.49
CA ASP A 106 -1.20 -14.53 -21.27
C ASP A 106 -0.26 -13.35 -21.56
N SER A 107 1.06 -13.58 -21.65
CA SER A 107 2.07 -12.54 -21.93
C SER A 107 1.97 -11.98 -23.34
N GLY A 108 2.31 -10.70 -23.52
CA GLY A 108 2.58 -10.12 -24.82
C GLY A 108 3.79 -10.78 -25.51
N ARG A 109 3.90 -10.69 -26.82
CA ARG A 109 4.99 -11.32 -27.59
C ARG A 109 5.45 -10.44 -28.76
N GLY A 110 6.69 -10.63 -29.18
CA GLY A 110 7.25 -9.92 -30.35
C GLY A 110 7.33 -8.39 -30.15
N GLY A 111 7.46 -7.92 -28.91
CA GLY A 111 7.45 -6.48 -28.59
C GLY A 111 6.05 -5.89 -28.46
N HIS A 112 5.00 -6.69 -28.57
CA HIS A 112 3.61 -6.28 -28.46
C HIS A 112 3.01 -6.64 -27.09
N ARG A 113 1.95 -5.90 -26.69
CA ARG A 113 1.32 -5.98 -25.37
C ARG A 113 -0.08 -6.56 -25.45
N VAL A 114 -0.52 -7.18 -24.37
CA VAL A 114 -1.93 -7.51 -24.10
C VAL A 114 -2.50 -6.43 -23.20
N ILE A 115 -3.55 -5.74 -23.63
CA ILE A 115 -4.13 -4.60 -22.90
C ILE A 115 -5.60 -4.87 -22.59
N TYR A 116 -5.95 -4.87 -21.32
CA TYR A 116 -7.34 -4.88 -20.86
C TYR A 116 -7.74 -3.45 -20.47
N GLN A 117 -8.73 -2.88 -21.15
CA GLN A 117 -9.09 -1.48 -20.92
C GLN A 117 -10.59 -1.22 -20.95
N ALA A 118 -11.00 -0.14 -20.28
CA ALA A 118 -12.32 0.42 -20.45
C ALA A 118 -12.48 0.92 -21.90
N TYR A 119 -13.62 0.63 -22.51
CA TYR A 119 -13.90 1.14 -23.86
C TYR A 119 -13.85 2.67 -23.88
N GLY A 120 -13.18 3.21 -24.88
CA GLY A 120 -12.95 4.64 -24.98
C GLY A 120 -11.91 5.22 -24.02
N HIS A 121 -11.06 4.38 -23.41
CA HIS A 121 -10.01 4.84 -22.50
C HIS A 121 -9.19 5.99 -23.07
N GLY A 122 -8.90 6.99 -22.25
CA GLY A 122 -8.15 8.20 -22.66
C GLY A 122 -8.95 9.20 -23.50
N THR A 123 -10.24 8.98 -23.69
CA THR A 123 -11.14 9.91 -24.40
C THR A 123 -12.30 10.37 -23.51
N PRO A 124 -13.00 11.47 -23.84
CA PRO A 124 -14.22 11.87 -23.11
C PRO A 124 -15.36 10.83 -23.17
N ARG A 125 -15.23 9.80 -24.02
CA ARG A 125 -16.22 8.71 -24.18
C ARG A 125 -15.85 7.46 -23.40
N GLN A 126 -14.88 7.54 -22.47
CA GLN A 126 -14.51 6.40 -21.65
C GLN A 126 -15.71 5.91 -20.82
N GLU A 127 -16.02 4.62 -20.97
CA GLU A 127 -17.11 3.99 -20.24
C GLU A 127 -16.64 3.55 -18.84
N ARG A 128 -17.55 3.55 -17.88
CA ARG A 128 -17.26 3.07 -16.51
C ARG A 128 -17.36 1.56 -16.47
N VAL A 129 -16.25 0.91 -16.14
CA VAL A 129 -16.12 -0.55 -16.10
C VAL A 129 -15.71 -0.98 -14.69
N THR A 130 -16.47 -1.87 -14.07
CA THR A 130 -16.15 -2.44 -12.76
C THR A 130 -15.92 -3.93 -12.85
N ILE A 131 -14.74 -4.36 -12.43
CA ILE A 131 -14.40 -5.76 -12.18
C ILE A 131 -14.69 -6.02 -10.70
N SER A 132 -15.68 -6.86 -10.42
CA SER A 132 -16.27 -7.01 -9.09
C SER A 132 -16.14 -8.44 -8.58
N GLY A 133 -15.71 -8.60 -7.33
CA GLY A 133 -15.76 -9.85 -6.57
C GLY A 133 -16.97 -9.95 -5.65
N GLY A 134 -17.94 -9.04 -5.79
CA GLY A 134 -19.11 -8.97 -4.94
C GLY A 134 -20.33 -9.71 -5.47
N ARG A 135 -21.20 -10.08 -4.55
CA ARG A 135 -22.53 -10.59 -4.79
C ARG A 135 -23.57 -9.56 -4.34
N GLN A 136 -24.51 -9.20 -5.20
CA GLN A 136 -25.65 -8.36 -4.80
C GLN A 136 -26.57 -9.17 -3.88
N ILE A 137 -26.96 -8.55 -2.78
CA ILE A 137 -27.88 -9.13 -1.80
C ILE A 137 -29.24 -8.46 -1.96
N SER A 138 -30.25 -9.27 -2.14
CA SER A 138 -31.66 -8.90 -2.28
C SER A 138 -32.52 -9.50 -1.14
N GLU A 139 -33.84 -9.34 -1.24
CA GLU A 139 -34.83 -9.93 -0.33
C GLU A 139 -34.70 -9.48 1.13
N TRP A 140 -34.30 -8.22 1.30
CA TRP A 140 -34.22 -7.60 2.60
C TRP A 140 -35.58 -7.43 3.22
N ARG A 141 -35.73 -7.79 4.51
CA ARG A 141 -36.94 -7.67 5.32
C ARG A 141 -36.64 -7.16 6.72
N PRO A 142 -37.55 -6.41 7.38
CA PRO A 142 -37.36 -6.01 8.76
C PRO A 142 -37.12 -7.21 9.66
N ASP A 143 -36.13 -7.12 10.56
CA ASP A 143 -35.90 -8.16 11.56
C ASP A 143 -36.96 -8.03 12.69
N GLN A 144 -37.57 -9.14 13.06
CA GLN A 144 -38.58 -9.14 14.13
C GLN A 144 -37.98 -9.27 15.53
N ARG A 145 -36.71 -9.69 15.64
CA ARG A 145 -36.00 -9.95 16.90
C ARG A 145 -35.19 -8.73 17.35
N LEU A 146 -34.70 -7.96 16.39
CA LEU A 146 -33.82 -6.80 16.62
C LEU A 146 -34.46 -5.56 15.98
N GLN A 147 -35.05 -4.72 16.82
CA GLN A 147 -35.73 -3.50 16.36
C GLN A 147 -34.82 -2.59 15.56
N GLY A 148 -35.28 -2.14 14.41
CA GLY A 148 -34.56 -1.25 13.50
C GLY A 148 -33.63 -1.96 12.52
N PHE A 149 -33.34 -3.25 12.73
CA PHE A 149 -32.53 -4.00 11.79
C PHE A 149 -33.36 -4.53 10.60
N TRP A 150 -32.66 -4.66 9.48
CA TRP A 150 -33.12 -5.44 8.33
C TRP A 150 -32.24 -6.68 8.20
N ARG A 151 -32.81 -7.75 7.67
CA ARG A 151 -32.14 -9.03 7.46
C ARG A 151 -32.33 -9.59 6.07
N ALA A 152 -31.34 -10.33 5.59
CA ALA A 152 -31.42 -11.13 4.36
C ALA A 152 -30.74 -12.49 4.60
N ASP A 153 -31.37 -13.59 4.16
CA ASP A 153 -30.73 -14.91 4.11
C ASP A 153 -29.71 -14.92 2.98
N VAL A 154 -28.48 -15.31 3.27
CA VAL A 154 -27.38 -15.33 2.32
C VAL A 154 -26.78 -16.71 2.10
N GLY A 155 -27.42 -17.75 2.62
CA GLY A 155 -26.97 -19.14 2.57
C GLY A 155 -25.65 -19.28 3.35
N GLY A 156 -24.67 -19.96 2.78
CA GLY A 156 -23.34 -20.14 3.38
C GLY A 156 -22.35 -19.04 3.02
N LEU A 157 -22.79 -17.79 2.72
CA LEU A 157 -21.89 -16.70 2.37
C LEU A 157 -21.00 -16.33 3.56
N GLU A 158 -19.72 -16.14 3.28
CA GLU A 158 -18.75 -15.56 4.20
C GLU A 158 -18.21 -14.24 3.63
N THR A 159 -18.14 -13.23 4.48
CA THR A 159 -17.58 -11.91 4.15
C THR A 159 -17.19 -11.16 5.41
N ARG A 160 -16.22 -10.28 5.28
CA ARG A 160 -15.86 -9.32 6.35
C ARG A 160 -16.32 -7.90 6.04
N GLN A 161 -16.77 -7.63 4.82
CA GLN A 161 -17.21 -6.31 4.38
C GLN A 161 -18.64 -6.36 3.83
N LEU A 162 -19.36 -5.26 3.98
CA LEU A 162 -20.67 -5.02 3.38
C LEU A 162 -20.72 -3.59 2.85
N TYR A 163 -21.32 -3.42 1.67
CA TYR A 163 -21.50 -2.10 1.05
C TYR A 163 -22.96 -1.86 0.74
N VAL A 164 -23.47 -0.71 1.18
CA VAL A 164 -24.86 -0.27 0.94
C VAL A 164 -24.80 1.08 0.23
N GLU A 165 -25.38 1.17 -0.96
CA GLU A 165 -25.34 2.35 -1.82
C GLU A 165 -23.88 2.84 -2.03
N ASP A 166 -22.99 1.91 -2.37
CA ASP A 166 -21.55 2.13 -2.57
C ASP A 166 -20.80 2.72 -1.35
N ARG A 167 -21.36 2.61 -0.16
CA ARG A 167 -20.75 3.06 1.09
C ARG A 167 -20.45 1.87 1.98
N ARG A 168 -19.23 1.76 2.47
CA ARG A 168 -18.84 0.72 3.44
C ARG A 168 -19.74 0.78 4.67
N ALA A 169 -20.29 -0.35 5.05
CA ALA A 169 -20.98 -0.55 6.32
C ALA A 169 -19.97 -0.92 7.41
N THR A 170 -20.20 -0.50 8.63
CA THR A 170 -19.31 -0.75 9.77
C THR A 170 -19.79 -1.98 10.53
N ARG A 171 -18.89 -2.87 10.91
CA ARG A 171 -19.25 -4.00 11.79
C ARG A 171 -19.79 -3.45 13.11
N LEU A 172 -20.76 -4.13 13.74
CA LEU A 172 -21.25 -3.74 15.06
C LEU A 172 -20.10 -3.66 16.05
N THR A 173 -19.87 -2.49 16.64
CA THR A 173 -18.68 -2.18 17.43
C THR A 173 -19.08 -1.45 18.69
N ARG A 174 -18.42 -1.73 19.81
CA ARG A 174 -18.42 -0.93 21.01
C ARG A 174 -17.00 -0.41 21.31
N ASP A 175 -16.93 0.70 22.00
CA ASP A 175 -15.67 1.23 22.53
C ASP A 175 -15.09 0.24 23.56
N GLY A 176 -13.82 -0.09 23.43
CA GLY A 176 -13.10 -0.97 24.34
C GLY A 176 -12.79 -0.33 25.69
N THR A 177 -12.60 0.99 25.72
CA THR A 177 -12.27 1.74 26.95
C THR A 177 -13.43 1.80 27.95
N GLY A 178 -14.67 1.64 27.47
CA GLY A 178 -15.89 1.58 28.29
C GLY A 178 -16.18 0.21 28.89
N PHE A 179 -15.17 -0.66 29.08
CA PHE A 179 -15.39 -1.99 29.67
C PHE A 179 -15.87 -1.87 31.13
N PRO A 180 -17.05 -2.33 31.48
CA PRO A 180 -17.52 -2.19 32.87
C PRO A 180 -16.72 -3.12 33.78
N GLY A 181 -16.13 -2.57 34.80
CA GLY A 181 -15.29 -3.29 35.76
C GLY A 181 -13.81 -3.35 35.37
N THR A 182 -13.00 -3.95 36.23
CA THR A 182 -11.57 -4.17 35.93
C THR A 182 -11.42 -5.25 34.89
N LEU A 183 -10.70 -4.96 33.82
CA LEU A 183 -10.26 -5.94 32.83
C LEU A 183 -8.77 -6.20 33.06
N LYS A 184 -8.37 -7.43 33.31
CA LYS A 184 -6.97 -7.80 33.51
C LYS A 184 -6.58 -8.87 32.50
N ALA A 185 -5.54 -8.60 31.73
CA ALA A 185 -4.98 -9.56 30.79
C ALA A 185 -4.31 -10.73 31.55
N THR A 186 -4.35 -11.90 30.94
CA THR A 186 -3.77 -13.14 31.41
C THR A 186 -3.15 -13.89 30.24
N ARG A 187 -2.41 -14.95 30.53
CA ARG A 187 -1.81 -15.77 29.47
C ARG A 187 -2.79 -16.30 28.43
N THR A 188 -4.08 -16.46 28.75
CA THR A 188 -5.07 -17.04 27.82
C THR A 188 -6.22 -16.09 27.45
N GLY A 189 -6.13 -14.83 27.81
CA GLY A 189 -7.19 -13.84 27.57
C GLY A 189 -7.39 -12.94 28.77
N TYR A 190 -8.64 -12.77 29.25
CA TYR A 190 -8.97 -11.81 30.31
C TYR A 190 -9.72 -12.39 31.47
N VAL A 191 -9.54 -11.71 32.60
CA VAL A 191 -10.41 -11.84 33.79
C VAL A 191 -10.99 -10.47 34.10
N THR A 192 -12.30 -10.42 34.37
CA THR A 192 -13.00 -9.21 34.73
C THR A 192 -14.00 -9.45 35.89
N THR A 193 -14.28 -8.42 36.65
CA THR A 193 -15.37 -8.40 37.68
C THR A 193 -16.75 -8.17 37.04
N SER A 194 -16.78 -7.71 35.76
CA SER A 194 -18.02 -7.52 35.02
C SER A 194 -18.67 -8.83 34.62
N THR A 195 -19.98 -8.91 34.74
CA THR A 195 -20.78 -10.04 34.23
C THR A 195 -21.30 -9.80 32.80
N VAL A 196 -21.12 -8.59 32.25
CA VAL A 196 -21.64 -8.18 30.94
C VAL A 196 -21.13 -9.10 29.80
N PRO A 197 -19.85 -9.50 29.73
CA PRO A 197 -19.41 -10.40 28.66
C PRO A 197 -20.13 -11.74 28.63
N ARG A 198 -20.67 -12.20 29.75
CA ARG A 198 -21.45 -13.45 29.81
C ARG A 198 -22.82 -13.35 29.14
N THR A 199 -23.29 -12.14 28.85
CA THR A 199 -24.55 -11.89 28.15
C THR A 199 -24.37 -11.67 26.65
N TRP A 200 -23.13 -11.68 26.18
CA TRP A 200 -22.85 -11.48 24.75
C TRP A 200 -23.41 -12.63 23.93
N ARG A 201 -24.03 -12.27 22.81
CA ARG A 201 -24.51 -13.23 21.80
C ARG A 201 -23.36 -13.61 20.89
N ASN A 202 -23.29 -14.89 20.55
CA ASN A 202 -22.30 -15.46 19.66
C ASN A 202 -20.87 -14.99 20.00
N PRO A 203 -20.38 -15.28 21.21
CA PRO A 203 -19.06 -14.77 21.64
C PRO A 203 -17.91 -15.20 20.71
N GLY A 204 -18.03 -16.35 20.03
CA GLY A 204 -17.04 -16.80 19.04
C GLY A 204 -16.97 -15.96 17.75
N ASP A 205 -17.90 -15.03 17.53
CA ASP A 205 -17.82 -14.07 16.44
C ASP A 205 -17.15 -12.75 16.86
N ILE A 206 -16.91 -12.55 18.16
CA ILE A 206 -16.42 -11.29 18.72
C ILE A 206 -14.90 -11.19 18.50
N GLU A 207 -14.46 -10.03 18.07
CA GLU A 207 -13.06 -9.68 17.92
C GLU A 207 -12.69 -8.50 18.85
N PHE A 208 -11.53 -8.60 19.49
CA PHE A 208 -10.92 -7.50 20.24
C PHE A 208 -9.85 -6.85 19.39
N VAL A 209 -9.85 -5.52 19.33
CA VAL A 209 -8.91 -4.73 18.52
C VAL A 209 -8.03 -3.89 19.44
N TYR A 210 -6.74 -3.98 19.24
CA TYR A 210 -5.69 -3.27 20.00
C TYR A 210 -4.86 -2.44 19.02
N ARG A 211 -4.47 -1.25 19.44
CA ARG A 211 -3.53 -0.39 18.69
C ARG A 211 -2.60 0.29 19.70
N SER A 212 -1.30 0.23 19.43
CA SER A 212 -0.28 0.89 20.22
C SER A 212 1.00 1.04 19.41
N GLY A 213 1.64 2.21 19.45
CA GLY A 213 2.86 2.48 18.71
C GLY A 213 2.72 2.13 17.23
N TYR A 214 3.50 1.15 16.75
CA TYR A 214 3.53 0.67 15.36
C TYR A 214 2.75 -0.65 15.15
N VAL A 215 2.02 -1.14 16.15
CA VAL A 215 1.37 -2.46 16.13
C VAL A 215 -0.16 -2.36 16.18
N GLU A 216 -0.81 -3.32 15.57
CA GLU A 216 -2.24 -3.58 15.68
C GLU A 216 -2.49 -5.06 15.98
N GLY A 217 -3.34 -5.37 16.94
CA GLY A 217 -3.82 -6.72 17.21
C GLY A 217 -5.31 -6.82 16.96
N ARG A 218 -5.76 -7.88 16.31
CA ARG A 218 -7.17 -8.23 16.15
C ARG A 218 -7.33 -9.70 16.43
N CYS A 219 -7.87 -10.06 17.61
CA CYS A 219 -8.01 -11.44 18.06
C CYS A 219 -9.44 -11.77 18.40
N GLY A 220 -9.87 -12.97 18.02
CA GLY A 220 -11.20 -13.52 18.32
C GLY A 220 -11.33 -13.99 19.76
N VAL A 221 -12.57 -14.21 20.19
CA VAL A 221 -12.94 -14.76 21.50
C VAL A 221 -13.28 -16.23 21.34
N ALA A 222 -12.49 -17.13 21.91
CA ALA A 222 -12.74 -18.56 21.95
C ALA A 222 -13.93 -18.93 22.86
N GLY A 223 -14.17 -18.14 23.91
CA GLY A 223 -15.28 -18.37 24.81
C GLY A 223 -15.33 -17.44 26.00
N VAL A 224 -16.50 -17.41 26.64
CA VAL A 224 -16.77 -16.65 27.85
C VAL A 224 -17.37 -17.55 28.91
N SER A 225 -16.79 -17.54 30.11
CA SER A 225 -17.23 -18.33 31.24
C SER A 225 -17.18 -17.53 32.54
N GLY A 226 -17.66 -18.05 33.65
CA GLY A 226 -17.50 -17.40 34.94
C GLY A 226 -18.64 -17.57 35.93
N SER A 227 -18.53 -16.83 37.04
CA SER A 227 -19.49 -16.80 38.17
C SER A 227 -20.12 -15.41 38.30
N ALA A 228 -20.96 -15.21 39.31
CA ALA A 228 -21.56 -13.90 39.61
C ALA A 228 -20.55 -12.79 39.96
N ARG A 229 -19.30 -13.15 40.30
CA ARG A 229 -18.27 -12.20 40.72
C ARG A 229 -17.04 -12.15 39.82
N ARG A 230 -16.93 -13.05 38.85
CA ARG A 230 -15.75 -13.19 37.99
C ARG A 230 -16.16 -13.74 36.64
N THR A 231 -15.79 -13.06 35.61
CA THR A 231 -15.90 -13.53 34.23
C THR A 231 -14.50 -13.77 33.65
N THR A 232 -14.33 -14.87 32.95
CA THR A 232 -13.14 -15.18 32.16
C THR A 232 -13.52 -15.11 30.68
N ILE A 233 -12.76 -14.35 29.92
CA ILE A 233 -12.84 -14.29 28.46
C ILE A 233 -11.59 -15.01 27.95
N THR A 234 -11.78 -16.14 27.27
CA THR A 234 -10.69 -16.87 26.61
C THR A 234 -10.57 -16.36 25.20
N MET A 235 -9.37 -15.98 24.81
CA MET A 235 -9.06 -15.48 23.46
C MET A 235 -8.63 -16.64 22.56
N ASP A 236 -8.83 -16.47 21.27
CA ASP A 236 -8.42 -17.46 20.26
C ASP A 236 -6.88 -17.62 20.22
N GLN A 237 -6.48 -18.87 20.06
CA GLN A 237 -5.10 -19.23 19.85
C GLN A 237 -4.86 -19.67 18.40
N PRO A 238 -3.74 -19.32 17.78
CA PRO A 238 -2.55 -18.67 18.36
C PRO A 238 -2.58 -17.14 18.36
N CYS A 239 -3.69 -16.47 17.96
CA CYS A 239 -3.71 -15.01 17.87
C CYS A 239 -3.27 -14.31 19.15
N TRP A 240 -3.80 -14.78 20.29
CA TRP A 240 -3.49 -14.14 21.58
C TRP A 240 -2.01 -14.27 21.95
N ASP A 241 -1.39 -15.44 21.71
CA ASP A 241 0.04 -15.64 21.96
C ASP A 241 0.88 -14.75 21.04
N LEU A 242 0.54 -14.67 19.74
CA LEU A 242 1.23 -13.83 18.77
C LEU A 242 1.06 -12.32 19.09
N ALA A 243 -0.11 -11.92 19.57
CA ALA A 243 -0.32 -10.53 20.01
C ALA A 243 0.53 -10.21 21.23
N GLN A 244 0.62 -11.12 22.22
CA GLN A 244 1.50 -10.93 23.38
C GLN A 244 2.98 -10.83 22.98
N GLU A 245 3.41 -11.58 21.97
CA GLU A 245 4.76 -11.46 21.41
C GLU A 245 5.00 -10.07 20.79
N LEU A 246 4.09 -9.57 19.96
CA LEU A 246 4.19 -8.25 19.35
C LEU A 246 4.15 -7.10 20.35
N TYR A 247 3.39 -7.24 21.42
CA TYR A 247 3.20 -6.21 22.45
C TYR A 247 4.15 -6.39 23.65
N GLU A 248 5.14 -7.30 23.52
CA GLU A 248 6.14 -7.58 24.57
C GLU A 248 5.54 -7.93 25.92
N GLY A 249 4.34 -8.52 25.90
CA GLY A 249 3.64 -8.97 27.08
C GLY A 249 2.15 -8.62 27.12
N PRO A 250 1.41 -9.18 28.07
CA PRO A 250 -0.03 -9.00 28.15
C PRO A 250 -0.44 -7.60 28.67
N GLU A 251 0.46 -6.84 29.25
CA GLU A 251 0.16 -5.58 29.94
C GLU A 251 -0.33 -4.50 28.98
N LEU A 252 0.25 -4.42 27.77
CA LEU A 252 -0.19 -3.49 26.72
C LEU A 252 -1.51 -3.92 26.05
N LEU A 253 -1.98 -5.13 26.32
CA LEU A 253 -3.26 -5.65 25.81
C LEU A 253 -4.41 -5.48 26.80
N GLU A 254 -4.22 -4.84 27.96
CA GLU A 254 -5.24 -4.70 29.01
C GLU A 254 -6.46 -3.89 28.58
N ALA A 255 -6.30 -2.93 27.68
CA ALA A 255 -7.37 -2.08 27.20
C ALA A 255 -7.51 -2.16 25.67
N PRO A 256 -8.41 -2.96 25.13
CA PRO A 256 -8.68 -2.96 23.68
C PRO A 256 -9.26 -1.59 23.27
N ASN A 257 -8.89 -1.11 22.08
CA ASN A 257 -9.46 0.10 21.51
C ASN A 257 -10.92 -0.08 21.13
N SER A 258 -11.28 -1.29 20.66
CA SER A 258 -12.65 -1.65 20.37
C SER A 258 -12.92 -3.15 20.54
N VAL A 259 -14.20 -3.48 20.72
CA VAL A 259 -14.72 -4.85 20.71
C VAL A 259 -15.81 -4.90 19.62
N GLU A 260 -15.69 -5.82 18.68
CA GLU A 260 -16.45 -5.79 17.45
C GLU A 260 -17.24 -7.08 17.22
N ASN A 261 -18.22 -6.98 16.32
CA ASN A 261 -18.93 -8.10 15.71
C ASN A 261 -19.86 -8.88 16.64
N SER A 262 -20.74 -8.18 17.35
CA SER A 262 -21.84 -8.81 18.11
C SER A 262 -23.11 -7.96 18.09
N THR A 263 -24.25 -8.63 17.97
CA THR A 263 -25.58 -8.00 18.13
C THR A 263 -25.88 -7.57 19.59
N SER A 264 -24.99 -7.85 20.52
CA SER A 264 -25.05 -7.34 21.89
C SER A 264 -24.56 -5.91 22.03
N PHE A 265 -23.97 -5.34 20.98
CA PHE A 265 -23.48 -3.96 20.95
C PHE A 265 -24.52 -3.03 20.35
N ALA A 266 -24.60 -1.81 20.89
CA ALA A 266 -25.56 -0.81 20.41
C ALA A 266 -25.28 -0.47 18.93
N PRO A 267 -26.29 -0.57 18.05
CA PRO A 267 -26.07 -0.26 16.65
C PRO A 267 -25.94 1.24 16.40
N LYS A 268 -25.11 1.61 15.44
CA LYS A 268 -25.05 2.93 14.82
C LYS A 268 -25.60 2.84 13.40
N PRO A 269 -26.18 3.91 12.83
CA PRO A 269 -26.61 3.91 11.44
C PRO A 269 -25.50 3.44 10.48
N GLY A 270 -25.79 2.42 9.68
CA GLY A 270 -24.80 1.79 8.80
C GLY A 270 -24.06 0.60 9.43
N SER A 271 -24.43 0.18 10.64
CA SER A 271 -23.84 -1.01 11.27
C SER A 271 -24.42 -2.30 10.70
N TRP A 272 -23.59 -3.34 10.66
CA TRP A 272 -23.99 -4.65 10.17
C TRP A 272 -23.35 -5.80 10.97
N TYR A 273 -23.90 -6.99 10.80
CA TYR A 273 -23.44 -8.23 11.40
C TYR A 273 -23.82 -9.41 10.50
N LEU A 274 -22.97 -10.42 10.43
CA LEU A 274 -23.27 -11.71 9.78
C LEU A 274 -23.57 -12.76 10.85
N ASP A 275 -24.84 -13.14 10.96
CA ASP A 275 -25.28 -14.18 11.89
C ASP A 275 -25.03 -15.57 11.29
N ARG A 276 -24.09 -16.30 11.87
CA ARG A 276 -23.69 -17.65 11.50
C ARG A 276 -24.32 -18.75 12.37
N SER A 277 -25.23 -18.39 13.26
CA SER A 277 -25.81 -19.32 14.23
C SER A 277 -26.54 -20.51 13.59
N ARG A 278 -26.90 -20.41 12.30
CA ARG A 278 -27.52 -21.48 11.52
C ARG A 278 -26.60 -21.88 10.35
N PRO A 279 -25.85 -22.99 10.45
CA PRO A 279 -24.97 -23.43 9.39
C PRO A 279 -25.67 -23.55 8.04
N GLY A 280 -25.09 -22.97 6.99
CA GLY A 280 -25.66 -22.96 5.63
C GLY A 280 -26.83 -21.99 5.42
N HIS A 281 -27.26 -21.28 6.45
CA HIS A 281 -28.33 -20.27 6.42
C HIS A 281 -27.89 -19.03 7.21
N HIS A 282 -26.77 -18.44 6.82
CA HIS A 282 -26.29 -17.20 7.42
C HIS A 282 -27.25 -16.06 7.09
N GLU A 283 -27.47 -15.16 8.04
CA GLU A 283 -28.29 -13.98 7.86
C GLU A 283 -27.42 -12.72 7.98
N LEU A 284 -27.44 -11.86 6.96
CA LEU A 284 -26.94 -10.51 7.08
C LEU A 284 -27.95 -9.66 7.84
N LEU A 285 -27.48 -8.99 8.88
CA LEU A 285 -28.21 -8.00 9.65
C LEU A 285 -27.62 -6.62 9.38
N TYR A 286 -28.47 -5.65 9.05
CA TYR A 286 -28.04 -4.29 8.75
C TYR A 286 -28.96 -3.27 9.44
N PHE A 287 -28.38 -2.27 10.09
CA PHE A 287 -29.07 -1.16 10.70
C PHE A 287 -28.98 0.06 9.78
N PRO A 288 -30.06 0.43 9.04
CA PRO A 288 -29.99 1.41 7.97
C PRO A 288 -29.59 2.81 8.43
N ARG A 289 -28.91 3.52 7.55
CA ARG A 289 -28.69 4.97 7.71
C ARG A 289 -29.98 5.74 7.46
N PRO A 290 -30.12 6.94 8.01
CA PRO A 290 -31.28 7.79 7.71
C PRO A 290 -31.47 7.97 6.20
N GLY A 291 -32.69 7.72 5.72
CA GLY A 291 -33.05 7.85 4.31
C GLY A 291 -32.78 6.62 3.43
N GLU A 292 -32.16 5.55 3.94
CA GLU A 292 -31.97 4.31 3.17
C GLU A 292 -33.25 3.46 3.15
N ASP A 293 -33.80 3.16 1.97
CA ASP A 293 -34.87 2.19 1.77
C ASP A 293 -34.31 0.82 1.39
N MET A 294 -34.21 -0.08 2.35
CA MET A 294 -33.62 -1.41 2.17
C MET A 294 -34.37 -2.31 1.18
N ARG A 295 -35.59 -1.98 0.81
CA ARG A 295 -36.31 -2.69 -0.25
C ARG A 295 -35.78 -2.42 -1.65
N ARG A 296 -35.04 -1.31 -1.80
CA ARG A 296 -34.52 -0.81 -3.07
C ARG A 296 -33.01 -0.62 -3.07
N ALA A 297 -32.42 -0.51 -1.88
CA ALA A 297 -31.00 -0.26 -1.70
C ALA A 297 -30.15 -1.31 -2.43
N ARG A 298 -29.15 -0.84 -3.14
CA ARG A 298 -28.12 -1.71 -3.71
C ARG A 298 -27.17 -2.14 -2.61
N VAL A 299 -27.24 -3.42 -2.26
CA VAL A 299 -26.37 -4.01 -1.25
C VAL A 299 -25.44 -5.02 -1.90
N VAL A 300 -24.13 -4.90 -1.64
CA VAL A 300 -23.10 -5.79 -2.17
C VAL A 300 -22.27 -6.36 -1.02
N ALA A 301 -22.24 -7.69 -0.95
CA ALA A 301 -21.32 -8.44 -0.10
C ALA A 301 -20.17 -9.00 -0.95
N PRO A 302 -18.91 -8.62 -0.69
CA PRO A 302 -17.77 -9.24 -1.33
C PRO A 302 -17.68 -10.73 -1.01
N VAL A 303 -17.30 -11.53 -2.01
CA VAL A 303 -17.18 -13.01 -1.87
C VAL A 303 -15.87 -13.56 -2.43
N LEU A 304 -15.15 -12.78 -3.24
CA LEU A 304 -13.80 -13.13 -3.69
C LEU A 304 -12.76 -12.34 -2.90
N GLU A 305 -11.68 -12.99 -2.53
CA GLU A 305 -10.55 -12.33 -1.87
C GLU A 305 -9.60 -11.70 -2.88
N THR A 306 -9.53 -12.26 -4.08
CA THR A 306 -8.67 -11.78 -5.17
C THR A 306 -9.48 -11.58 -6.45
N LEU A 307 -9.21 -10.52 -7.20
CA LEU A 307 -9.89 -10.23 -8.48
C LEU A 307 -9.03 -10.62 -9.67
N VAL A 308 -7.75 -10.28 -9.64
CA VAL A 308 -6.79 -10.58 -10.71
C VAL A 308 -5.48 -11.04 -10.10
N THR A 309 -4.96 -12.16 -10.58
CA THR A 309 -3.60 -12.59 -10.25
C THR A 309 -2.78 -12.79 -11.52
N GLY A 310 -1.49 -12.51 -11.41
CA GLY A 310 -0.53 -12.76 -12.48
C GLY A 310 0.69 -13.49 -11.94
N THR A 311 1.11 -14.60 -12.59
CA THR A 311 2.24 -15.38 -12.11
C THR A 311 3.17 -15.78 -13.23
N GLY A 312 4.45 -15.42 -13.10
CA GLY A 312 5.55 -15.94 -13.87
C GLY A 312 6.33 -17.01 -13.10
N ARG A 313 7.52 -17.33 -13.61
CA ARG A 313 8.52 -18.20 -12.96
C ARG A 313 9.89 -17.55 -13.06
N PRO A 314 10.84 -17.84 -12.19
CA PRO A 314 12.22 -17.39 -12.33
C PRO A 314 12.76 -17.68 -13.73
N GLY A 315 13.30 -16.66 -14.41
CA GLY A 315 13.76 -16.74 -15.81
C GLY A 315 12.66 -16.76 -16.88
N ARG A 316 11.39 -16.80 -16.50
CA ARG A 316 10.22 -16.72 -17.41
C ARG A 316 9.10 -15.90 -16.75
N PRO A 317 9.29 -14.60 -16.56
CA PRO A 317 8.30 -13.74 -15.95
C PRO A 317 7.05 -13.63 -16.82
N LEU A 318 5.90 -13.39 -16.20
CA LEU A 318 4.71 -12.91 -16.89
C LEU A 318 4.96 -11.47 -17.36
N HIS A 319 4.69 -11.12 -18.61
CA HIS A 319 5.17 -9.83 -19.10
C HIS A 319 4.27 -9.17 -20.17
N ASP A 320 4.48 -7.86 -20.34
CA ASP A 320 3.86 -7.03 -21.37
C ASP A 320 2.33 -7.04 -21.32
N ILE A 321 1.77 -6.78 -20.13
CA ILE A 321 0.33 -6.70 -19.88
C ILE A 321 -0.05 -5.33 -19.32
N GLY A 322 -1.16 -4.77 -19.79
CA GLY A 322 -1.68 -3.48 -19.32
C GLY A 322 -3.13 -3.54 -18.86
N PHE A 323 -3.45 -2.78 -17.81
CA PHE A 323 -4.81 -2.53 -17.33
C PHE A 323 -5.05 -1.04 -17.34
N ARG A 324 -6.12 -0.58 -18.03
CA ARG A 324 -6.36 0.85 -18.23
C ARG A 324 -7.80 1.26 -17.98
N GLY A 325 -8.00 2.24 -17.12
CA GLY A 325 -9.29 2.87 -16.86
C GLY A 325 -10.35 1.96 -16.25
N LEU A 326 -9.95 0.88 -15.58
CA LEU A 326 -10.83 -0.09 -14.94
C LEU A 326 -11.02 0.23 -13.46
N THR A 327 -12.18 -0.12 -12.91
CA THR A 327 -12.42 -0.14 -11.47
C THR A 327 -12.33 -1.59 -10.98
N PHE A 328 -11.48 -1.85 -9.99
CA PHE A 328 -11.40 -3.10 -9.24
C PHE A 328 -12.09 -2.89 -7.89
N ALA A 329 -13.14 -3.65 -7.60
CA ALA A 329 -13.96 -3.40 -6.43
C ALA A 329 -14.63 -4.65 -5.85
N TYR A 330 -15.05 -4.52 -4.59
CA TYR A 330 -15.85 -5.51 -3.85
C TYR A 330 -15.11 -6.85 -3.70
N ALA A 331 -13.95 -6.80 -3.09
CA ALA A 331 -13.24 -7.98 -2.60
C ALA A 331 -13.27 -8.03 -1.08
N THR A 332 -13.18 -9.22 -0.51
CA THR A 332 -13.06 -9.49 0.94
C THR A 332 -11.67 -10.04 1.27
N TRP A 333 -11.42 -10.30 2.54
CA TRP A 333 -10.29 -11.09 3.03
C TRP A 333 -10.68 -11.73 4.35
N LEU A 334 -10.68 -13.05 4.42
CA LEU A 334 -11.28 -13.81 5.52
C LEU A 334 -10.25 -14.21 6.59
N ALA A 335 -8.96 -14.22 6.28
CA ALA A 335 -7.92 -14.67 7.20
C ALA A 335 -7.94 -14.02 8.60
N PRO A 336 -8.31 -12.72 8.78
CA PRO A 336 -8.45 -12.14 10.12
C PRO A 336 -9.59 -12.74 10.98
N SER A 337 -10.52 -13.47 10.38
CA SER A 337 -11.57 -14.22 11.11
C SER A 337 -11.15 -15.64 11.51
N GLU A 338 -9.97 -16.08 11.10
CA GLU A 338 -9.40 -17.36 11.54
C GLU A 338 -8.88 -17.25 12.97
N PRO A 339 -8.69 -18.37 13.70
CA PRO A 339 -8.16 -18.33 15.07
C PRO A 339 -6.78 -17.66 15.24
N ALA A 340 -5.98 -17.58 14.16
CA ALA A 340 -4.74 -16.83 14.15
C ALA A 340 -4.91 -15.31 14.06
N GLY A 341 -6.13 -14.81 13.83
CA GLY A 341 -6.49 -13.40 13.86
C GLY A 341 -5.66 -12.51 12.93
N PHE A 342 -5.38 -11.29 13.40
CA PHE A 342 -4.54 -10.32 12.71
C PHE A 342 -3.64 -9.55 13.70
N PRO A 343 -2.60 -10.20 14.27
CA PRO A 343 -1.54 -9.49 14.99
C PRO A 343 -0.57 -8.89 13.97
N ALA A 344 -0.51 -7.57 13.87
CA ALA A 344 0.15 -6.84 12.79
C ALA A 344 1.14 -5.77 13.29
N ALA A 345 2.20 -5.57 12.51
CA ALA A 345 3.15 -4.48 12.64
C ALA A 345 3.72 -4.11 11.25
N TRP A 346 4.04 -2.84 11.02
CA TRP A 346 4.71 -2.36 9.78
C TRP A 346 4.06 -2.84 8.48
N SER A 347 2.74 -2.82 8.36
CA SER A 347 1.99 -3.36 7.20
C SER A 347 2.15 -4.87 6.98
N MET A 348 2.65 -5.60 7.97
CA MET A 348 2.78 -7.06 7.99
C MET A 348 1.95 -7.64 9.13
N TYR A 349 1.73 -8.94 9.12
CA TYR A 349 1.06 -9.63 10.22
C TYR A 349 1.73 -10.97 10.53
N LEU A 350 1.64 -11.40 11.78
CA LEU A 350 2.21 -12.64 12.24
C LEU A 350 1.29 -13.84 11.94
N ARG A 351 1.91 -14.94 11.58
CA ARG A 351 1.31 -16.26 11.49
C ARG A 351 2.23 -17.29 12.13
N PRO A 352 1.67 -18.40 12.65
CA PRO A 352 2.50 -19.50 13.15
C PRO A 352 3.47 -19.98 12.07
N GLY A 353 4.73 -20.09 12.42
CA GLY A 353 5.77 -20.68 11.57
C GLY A 353 5.85 -22.20 11.70
N LYS A 354 6.87 -22.78 11.10
CA LYS A 354 7.26 -24.15 11.39
C LYS A 354 8.18 -24.14 12.61
N GLY A 355 7.75 -24.77 13.70
CA GLY A 355 8.43 -24.71 14.99
C GLY A 355 7.84 -23.62 15.90
N GLU A 356 8.66 -23.02 16.75
CA GLU A 356 8.24 -21.97 17.70
C GLU A 356 8.27 -20.57 17.09
N ASP A 357 8.89 -20.38 15.92
CA ASP A 357 9.07 -19.06 15.31
C ASP A 357 7.80 -18.57 14.61
N ALA A 358 7.35 -17.38 14.95
CA ALA A 358 6.32 -16.69 14.18
C ALA A 358 6.88 -16.16 12.85
N ARG A 359 6.02 -16.09 11.83
CA ARG A 359 6.39 -15.56 10.50
C ARG A 359 5.65 -14.28 10.22
N LEU A 360 6.37 -13.22 9.88
CA LEU A 360 5.81 -11.99 9.32
C LEU A 360 5.44 -12.21 7.85
N LEU A 361 4.19 -11.96 7.53
CA LEU A 361 3.64 -12.06 6.19
C LEU A 361 3.06 -10.72 5.76
N THR A 362 3.08 -10.47 4.47
CA THR A 362 2.38 -9.31 3.90
C THR A 362 0.90 -9.61 3.73
N VAL A 363 0.05 -8.60 3.89
CA VAL A 363 -1.37 -8.69 3.53
C VAL A 363 -1.47 -8.88 2.01
N PRO A 364 -2.21 -9.90 1.53
CA PRO A 364 -2.22 -10.22 0.10
C PRO A 364 -2.89 -9.12 -0.73
N GLY A 365 -2.35 -8.88 -1.92
CA GLY A 365 -2.94 -7.96 -2.88
C GLY A 365 -4.24 -8.51 -3.49
N THR A 366 -5.29 -7.69 -3.49
CA THR A 366 -6.54 -8.00 -4.21
C THR A 366 -6.29 -8.13 -5.72
N VAL A 367 -5.38 -7.33 -6.24
CA VAL A 367 -4.78 -7.48 -7.57
C VAL A 367 -3.29 -7.74 -7.34
N ALA A 368 -2.81 -8.93 -7.67
CA ALA A 368 -1.46 -9.37 -7.31
C ALA A 368 -0.69 -9.96 -8.49
N PHE A 369 0.53 -9.50 -8.69
CA PHE A 369 1.43 -10.00 -9.72
C PHE A 369 2.77 -10.40 -9.11
N ARG A 370 3.20 -11.62 -9.41
CA ARG A 370 4.44 -12.21 -8.89
C ARG A 370 5.31 -12.70 -10.02
N THR A 371 6.61 -12.42 -9.95
CA THR A 371 7.56 -12.71 -11.02
C THR A 371 7.02 -12.16 -12.35
N ALA A 372 6.81 -10.84 -12.39
CA ALA A 372 6.13 -10.17 -13.49
C ALA A 372 6.92 -8.95 -13.98
N GLU A 373 6.98 -8.73 -15.28
CA GLU A 373 7.73 -7.64 -15.91
C GLU A 373 6.87 -6.81 -16.86
N ARG A 374 7.10 -5.50 -16.87
CA ARG A 374 6.42 -4.57 -17.79
C ARG A 374 4.90 -4.67 -17.72
N ILE A 375 4.39 -4.94 -16.49
CA ILE A 375 2.97 -4.82 -16.22
C ILE A 375 2.64 -3.34 -15.99
N THR A 376 1.54 -2.86 -16.57
CA THR A 376 1.10 -1.47 -16.36
C THR A 376 -0.30 -1.39 -15.81
N PHE A 377 -0.47 -0.53 -14.81
CA PHE A 377 -1.76 -0.09 -14.29
C PHE A 377 -1.88 1.41 -14.53
N GLU A 378 -2.74 1.83 -15.44
CA GLU A 378 -2.87 3.22 -15.87
C GLU A 378 -4.31 3.73 -15.71
N GLY A 379 -4.49 4.76 -14.88
CA GLY A 379 -5.78 5.43 -14.71
C GLY A 379 -6.89 4.53 -14.16
N ASN A 380 -6.55 3.50 -13.38
CA ASN A 380 -7.52 2.62 -12.75
C ASN A 380 -8.01 3.17 -11.41
N ARG A 381 -9.08 2.61 -10.91
CA ARG A 381 -9.58 2.81 -9.55
C ARG A 381 -9.58 1.49 -8.80
N PHE A 382 -9.02 1.49 -7.59
CA PHE A 382 -9.08 0.39 -6.63
C PHE A 382 -9.89 0.88 -5.44
N THR A 383 -11.03 0.26 -5.18
CA THR A 383 -11.95 0.73 -4.13
C THR A 383 -12.80 -0.40 -3.58
N HIS A 384 -13.28 -0.25 -2.34
CA HIS A 384 -14.14 -1.26 -1.70
C HIS A 384 -13.46 -2.64 -1.63
N LEU A 385 -12.19 -2.66 -1.23
CA LEU A 385 -11.39 -3.87 -1.15
C LEU A 385 -11.16 -4.30 0.30
N GLY A 386 -11.13 -5.60 0.54
CA GLY A 386 -11.02 -6.21 1.86
C GLY A 386 -9.58 -6.50 2.33
N ALA A 387 -8.60 -6.27 1.47
CA ALA A 387 -7.18 -6.50 1.74
C ALA A 387 -6.36 -5.39 1.10
N GLN A 388 -5.07 -5.59 0.84
CA GLN A 388 -4.24 -4.67 0.08
C GLN A 388 -4.75 -4.47 -1.35
N ALA A 389 -4.69 -3.26 -1.89
CA ALA A 389 -5.25 -3.01 -3.22
C ALA A 389 -4.41 -3.65 -4.35
N LEU A 390 -3.12 -3.33 -4.43
CA LEU A 390 -2.22 -3.77 -5.50
C LEU A 390 -0.90 -4.31 -4.95
N GLU A 391 -0.49 -5.49 -5.40
CA GLU A 391 0.78 -6.13 -5.09
C GLU A 391 1.57 -6.43 -6.37
N LEU A 392 2.85 -6.03 -6.39
CA LEU A 392 3.83 -6.39 -7.41
C LEU A 392 5.09 -6.91 -6.68
N SER A 393 5.24 -8.22 -6.56
CA SER A 393 6.21 -8.85 -5.68
C SER A 393 6.99 -9.99 -6.34
N GLU A 394 7.90 -10.61 -5.62
CA GLU A 394 8.63 -11.81 -5.99
C GLU A 394 9.34 -11.71 -7.37
N ASN A 395 10.36 -10.87 -7.50
CA ASN A 395 11.11 -10.63 -8.74
C ASN A 395 10.31 -9.89 -9.84
N SER A 396 9.42 -9.00 -9.45
CA SER A 396 8.65 -8.18 -10.37
C SER A 396 9.41 -6.90 -10.74
N SER A 397 9.67 -6.68 -12.05
CA SER A 397 10.56 -5.62 -12.51
C SER A 397 9.99 -4.82 -13.67
N TYR A 398 10.41 -3.55 -13.80
CA TYR A 398 10.04 -2.64 -14.87
C TYR A 398 8.53 -2.41 -15.00
N ASN A 399 7.79 -2.57 -13.91
CA ASN A 399 6.35 -2.35 -13.86
C ASN A 399 6.03 -0.86 -13.67
N VAL A 400 4.86 -0.44 -14.11
CA VAL A 400 4.41 0.95 -14.02
C VAL A 400 3.01 1.01 -13.40
N VAL A 401 2.89 1.78 -12.31
CA VAL A 401 1.62 2.09 -11.66
C VAL A 401 1.43 3.61 -11.75
N ASP A 402 0.63 4.07 -12.71
CA ASP A 402 0.55 5.48 -13.06
C ASP A 402 -0.88 6.02 -13.11
N GLY A 403 -1.11 7.13 -12.42
CA GLY A 403 -2.37 7.87 -12.48
C GLY A 403 -3.59 7.11 -11.95
N ASN A 404 -3.42 6.21 -10.97
CA ASN A 404 -4.52 5.47 -10.38
C ASN A 404 -5.10 6.18 -9.14
N VAL A 405 -6.33 5.88 -8.82
CA VAL A 405 -6.98 6.26 -7.56
C VAL A 405 -7.15 5.01 -6.70
N ILE A 406 -6.68 5.07 -5.46
CA ILE A 406 -6.82 3.97 -4.48
C ILE A 406 -7.49 4.53 -3.24
N ASN A 407 -8.69 4.05 -2.92
CA ASN A 407 -9.45 4.53 -1.77
C ASN A 407 -10.45 3.50 -1.25
N ASP A 408 -10.86 3.65 0.01
CA ASP A 408 -11.76 2.71 0.71
C ASP A 408 -11.29 1.25 0.59
N VAL A 409 -10.06 1.03 1.03
CA VAL A 409 -9.38 -0.26 1.06
C VAL A 409 -9.16 -0.65 2.52
N SER A 410 -9.37 -1.93 2.85
CA SER A 410 -9.28 -2.39 4.25
C SER A 410 -7.85 -2.37 4.80
N ASP A 411 -6.86 -2.52 3.95
CA ASP A 411 -5.42 -2.46 4.28
C ASP A 411 -4.70 -1.43 3.40
N GLY A 412 -3.46 -1.70 2.97
CA GLY A 412 -2.59 -0.80 2.24
C GLY A 412 -2.96 -0.52 0.78
N GLY A 413 -2.32 0.49 0.22
CA GLY A 413 -2.52 0.91 -1.16
C GLY A 413 -1.71 0.08 -2.15
N ILE A 414 -0.40 0.30 -2.25
CA ILE A 414 0.50 -0.36 -3.20
C ILE A 414 1.64 -1.04 -2.43
N LEU A 415 1.79 -2.34 -2.64
CA LEU A 415 2.96 -3.11 -2.21
C LEU A 415 3.85 -3.37 -3.42
N MET A 416 5.09 -2.89 -3.35
CA MET A 416 6.13 -3.14 -4.33
C MET A 416 7.29 -3.88 -3.67
N GLY A 417 7.61 -5.05 -4.20
CA GLY A 417 8.75 -5.82 -3.71
C GLY A 417 8.36 -7.11 -3.02
N VAL A 418 8.90 -7.36 -1.84
CA VAL A 418 8.86 -8.63 -1.10
C VAL A 418 9.43 -9.81 -1.90
N VAL A 419 10.46 -10.40 -1.39
CA VAL A 419 11.05 -11.65 -1.90
C VAL A 419 11.08 -12.61 -0.72
N PRO A 420 10.52 -13.80 -0.83
CA PRO A 420 10.66 -14.80 0.21
C PRO A 420 12.13 -15.05 0.57
N PRO A 421 12.48 -15.27 1.83
CA PRO A 421 13.88 -15.41 2.28
C PRO A 421 14.67 -16.50 1.57
N ASP A 422 14.00 -17.53 1.06
CA ASP A 422 14.55 -18.66 0.33
C ASP A 422 14.71 -18.42 -1.19
N GLN A 423 14.17 -17.29 -1.70
CA GLN A 423 14.25 -16.92 -3.11
C GLN A 423 15.31 -15.85 -3.32
N LYS A 424 16.20 -16.08 -4.27
CA LYS A 424 17.11 -15.05 -4.76
C LYS A 424 16.45 -14.31 -5.89
N GLY A 425 16.32 -13.00 -5.75
CA GLY A 425 15.78 -12.17 -6.82
C GLY A 425 15.64 -10.72 -6.37
N THR A 426 15.39 -9.87 -7.33
CA THR A 426 15.22 -8.44 -7.09
C THR A 426 14.00 -7.92 -7.85
N ASN A 427 13.33 -6.96 -7.23
CA ASN A 427 12.32 -6.15 -7.88
C ASN A 427 13.02 -4.88 -8.38
N ARG A 428 13.12 -4.68 -9.69
CA ARG A 428 13.98 -3.64 -10.24
C ARG A 428 13.28 -2.71 -11.22
N GLY A 429 13.63 -1.42 -11.19
CA GLY A 429 13.23 -0.43 -12.20
C GLY A 429 11.73 -0.17 -12.25
N ASN A 430 11.02 -0.38 -11.14
CA ASN A 430 9.59 -0.14 -11.03
C ASN A 430 9.28 1.36 -10.88
N ARG A 431 8.10 1.78 -11.33
CA ARG A 431 7.67 3.18 -11.26
C ARG A 431 6.25 3.27 -10.68
N ILE A 432 6.10 4.06 -9.64
CA ILE A 432 4.82 4.39 -8.99
C ILE A 432 4.66 5.90 -9.11
N THR A 433 3.81 6.36 -10.03
CA THR A 433 3.76 7.78 -10.37
C THR A 433 2.34 8.33 -10.49
N ASN A 434 2.14 9.58 -10.10
CA ASN A 434 0.89 10.32 -10.27
C ASN A 434 -0.36 9.64 -9.68
N ASN A 435 -0.20 8.76 -8.68
CA ASN A 435 -1.35 8.12 -8.05
C ASN A 435 -1.92 8.98 -6.92
N TRP A 436 -3.22 8.86 -6.69
CA TRP A 436 -3.89 9.42 -5.52
C TRP A 436 -4.35 8.27 -4.61
N ILE A 437 -3.74 8.18 -3.43
CA ILE A 437 -3.97 7.13 -2.44
C ILE A 437 -4.50 7.80 -1.18
N HIS A 438 -5.72 7.44 -0.78
CA HIS A 438 -6.37 8.06 0.37
C HIS A 438 -7.46 7.19 0.99
N HIS A 439 -7.76 7.40 2.29
CA HIS A 439 -8.78 6.65 3.02
C HIS A 439 -8.61 5.13 2.85
N ILE A 440 -7.37 4.67 3.00
CA ILE A 440 -7.01 3.25 3.07
C ILE A 440 -6.92 2.82 4.53
N GLY A 441 -6.63 1.53 4.79
CA GLY A 441 -6.52 1.00 6.14
C GLY A 441 -7.85 1.09 6.91
N ALA A 442 -8.98 0.88 6.22
CA ALA A 442 -10.30 1.06 6.81
C ALA A 442 -10.66 0.03 7.89
N GLU A 443 -9.95 -1.08 7.95
CA GLU A 443 -10.13 -2.16 8.94
C GLU A 443 -8.80 -2.60 9.57
N TYR A 444 -7.72 -2.62 8.80
CA TYR A 444 -6.37 -3.01 9.21
C TYR A 444 -5.51 -1.76 9.19
N HIS A 445 -5.31 -1.18 10.38
CA HIS A 445 -4.83 0.19 10.50
C HIS A 445 -3.29 0.30 10.41
N ALA A 446 -2.55 -0.79 10.65
CA ALA A 446 -1.09 -0.81 10.44
C ALA A 446 -0.73 -0.83 8.93
N ALA A 447 -1.44 -0.05 8.12
CA ALA A 447 -1.42 -0.04 6.67
C ALA A 447 -0.72 1.18 6.09
N SER A 448 0.19 0.98 5.13
CA SER A 448 0.89 2.06 4.44
C SER A 448 0.26 2.41 3.09
N GLY A 449 0.36 3.68 2.69
CA GLY A 449 -0.11 4.14 1.39
C GLY A 449 0.63 3.47 0.24
N ILE A 450 1.95 3.59 0.24
CA ILE A 450 2.87 2.88 -0.66
C ILE A 450 3.92 2.20 0.21
N TRP A 451 4.11 0.91 0.00
CA TRP A 451 5.17 0.16 0.63
C TRP A 451 6.15 -0.39 -0.40
N ASP A 452 7.41 0.02 -0.30
CA ASP A 452 8.52 -0.35 -1.18
C ASP A 452 9.57 -1.13 -0.38
N THR A 453 9.78 -2.40 -0.69
CA THR A 453 10.75 -3.27 -0.01
C THR A 453 11.38 -4.28 -0.94
N ALA A 454 12.61 -4.69 -0.67
CA ALA A 454 13.40 -5.60 -1.51
C ALA A 454 13.50 -5.11 -2.98
N THR A 455 13.69 -3.82 -3.22
CA THR A 455 13.67 -3.21 -4.54
C THR A 455 14.99 -2.54 -4.90
N GLN A 456 15.20 -2.35 -6.20
CA GLN A 456 16.29 -1.57 -6.76
C GLN A 456 15.77 -0.66 -7.86
N GLU A 457 16.30 0.56 -7.94
CA GLU A 457 15.97 1.52 -9.00
C GLU A 457 14.46 1.80 -9.10
N THR A 458 13.74 1.68 -7.97
CA THR A 458 12.31 2.05 -7.91
C THR A 458 12.18 3.57 -7.84
N THR A 459 11.24 4.11 -8.60
CA THR A 459 10.88 5.52 -8.56
C THR A 459 9.45 5.68 -8.05
N ILE A 460 9.29 6.34 -6.91
CA ILE A 460 8.00 6.75 -6.32
C ILE A 460 7.91 8.25 -6.46
N ALA A 461 7.15 8.76 -7.45
CA ALA A 461 7.19 10.17 -7.76
C ALA A 461 5.82 10.77 -8.10
N HIS A 462 5.63 12.03 -7.69
CA HIS A 462 4.42 12.78 -7.99
C HIS A 462 3.12 12.09 -7.51
N ASN A 463 3.20 11.28 -6.44
CA ASN A 463 1.99 10.71 -5.85
C ASN A 463 1.42 11.66 -4.78
N GLN A 464 0.12 11.60 -4.56
CA GLN A 464 -0.48 12.14 -3.36
C GLN A 464 -0.96 11.00 -2.46
N VAL A 465 -0.51 11.02 -1.20
CA VAL A 465 -0.91 10.07 -0.16
C VAL A 465 -1.45 10.86 1.01
N ASN A 466 -2.71 10.64 1.37
CA ASN A 466 -3.35 11.35 2.47
C ASN A 466 -4.48 10.57 3.14
N ASP A 467 -4.84 10.98 4.35
CA ASP A 467 -5.87 10.33 5.17
C ASP A 467 -5.63 8.82 5.30
N VAL A 468 -4.44 8.47 5.77
CA VAL A 468 -4.02 7.09 6.02
C VAL A 468 -3.80 6.86 7.52
N PRO A 469 -4.14 5.65 8.03
CA PRO A 469 -4.08 5.39 9.47
C PRO A 469 -2.65 5.25 10.00
N TYR A 470 -1.71 4.91 9.16
CA TYR A 470 -0.30 4.71 9.47
C TYR A 470 0.58 5.50 8.48
N THR A 471 1.67 4.91 8.04
CA THR A 471 2.71 5.54 7.21
C THR A 471 2.22 5.88 5.79
N GLY A 472 2.61 7.06 5.31
CA GLY A 472 2.31 7.48 3.94
C GLY A 472 3.09 6.66 2.90
N ILE A 473 4.42 6.75 2.91
CA ILE A 473 5.32 5.98 2.04
C ILE A 473 6.35 5.28 2.93
N LEU A 474 6.36 3.95 2.90
CA LEU A 474 7.27 3.09 3.64
C LEU A 474 8.32 2.50 2.69
N SER A 475 9.62 2.66 2.99
CA SER A 475 10.73 2.04 2.27
C SER A 475 11.58 1.19 3.21
N GLY A 476 11.42 -0.11 3.11
CA GLY A 476 11.91 -1.10 4.06
C GLY A 476 10.74 -1.82 4.74
N PRO A 477 10.91 -2.45 5.92
CA PRO A 477 12.16 -2.76 6.57
C PRO A 477 13.05 -3.66 5.72
N SER A 478 14.37 -3.49 5.82
CA SER A 478 15.34 -4.26 5.03
C SER A 478 16.44 -4.89 5.91
N ASP A 479 16.17 -5.09 7.20
CA ASP A 479 17.16 -5.59 8.16
C ASP A 479 17.73 -6.96 7.76
N ASP A 480 16.87 -7.84 7.23
CA ASP A 480 17.27 -9.14 6.69
C ASP A 480 17.65 -9.11 5.19
N LEU A 481 17.45 -7.97 4.54
CA LEU A 481 17.61 -7.78 3.09
C LEU A 481 18.85 -6.92 2.76
N ARG A 482 19.92 -7.08 3.53
CA ARG A 482 21.15 -6.28 3.38
C ARG A 482 21.69 -6.32 1.97
N GLY A 483 21.96 -5.13 1.45
CA GLY A 483 22.52 -4.95 0.10
C GLY A 483 21.52 -5.22 -1.03
N ILE A 484 20.24 -5.47 -0.76
CA ILE A 484 19.20 -5.62 -1.78
C ILE A 484 18.66 -4.25 -2.20
N MET A 485 18.26 -3.40 -1.26
CA MET A 485 17.74 -2.05 -1.56
C MET A 485 18.85 -1.17 -2.14
N ARG A 486 18.62 -0.59 -3.33
CA ARG A 486 19.58 0.30 -3.99
C ARG A 486 18.92 1.26 -4.95
N ARG A 487 19.42 2.49 -5.01
CA ARG A 487 19.02 3.52 -5.99
C ARG A 487 17.52 3.74 -6.08
N ASN A 488 16.82 3.62 -4.94
CA ASN A 488 15.41 3.93 -4.86
C ASN A 488 15.21 5.44 -4.70
N HIS A 489 14.24 5.99 -5.37
CA HIS A 489 13.98 7.41 -5.42
C HIS A 489 12.55 7.72 -5.01
N ILE A 490 12.38 8.58 -4.00
CA ILE A 490 11.08 9.10 -3.52
C ILE A 490 11.07 10.60 -3.82
N LEU A 491 10.40 11.00 -4.90
CA LEU A 491 10.55 12.32 -5.49
C LEU A 491 9.22 13.05 -5.65
N ASP A 492 9.17 14.34 -5.29
CA ASP A 492 8.07 15.24 -5.59
C ASP A 492 6.69 14.69 -5.18
N ASN A 493 6.60 13.88 -4.11
CA ASN A 493 5.33 13.39 -3.59
C ASN A 493 4.71 14.40 -2.62
N ARG A 494 3.39 14.43 -2.55
CA ARG A 494 2.64 15.15 -1.54
C ARG A 494 2.06 14.17 -0.53
N VAL A 495 2.48 14.30 0.73
CA VAL A 495 2.09 13.38 1.82
C VAL A 495 1.57 14.21 2.99
N PHE A 496 0.36 13.90 3.47
CA PHE A 496 -0.25 14.62 4.59
C PHE A 496 -1.34 13.80 5.26
N ALA A 497 -1.71 14.16 6.47
CA ALA A 497 -2.72 13.46 7.26
C ALA A 497 -2.42 11.95 7.36
N THR A 498 -1.18 11.61 7.75
CA THR A 498 -0.72 10.23 8.00
C THR A 498 -0.75 9.92 9.51
N ASN A 499 -0.52 8.68 9.88
CA ASN A 499 -0.41 8.21 11.28
C ASN A 499 -1.62 8.57 12.15
N ARG A 500 -2.81 8.53 11.57
CA ARG A 500 -4.04 8.97 12.26
C ARG A 500 -4.54 8.01 13.34
N LEU A 501 -4.09 6.77 13.33
CA LEU A 501 -4.53 5.72 14.26
C LEU A 501 -3.40 4.86 14.81
N ILE A 502 -2.32 4.72 14.08
CA ILE A 502 -1.08 4.04 14.45
C ILE A 502 0.01 5.10 14.48
N GLU A 503 0.61 5.32 15.63
CA GLU A 503 1.32 6.55 15.96
C GLU A 503 2.79 6.54 15.55
N ASP A 504 3.49 5.42 15.78
CA ASP A 504 4.93 5.31 15.53
C ASP A 504 5.19 4.99 14.05
N GLY A 505 5.35 6.05 13.28
CA GLY A 505 5.57 5.97 11.83
C GLY A 505 5.85 7.35 11.23
N GLY A 506 5.78 7.45 9.91
CA GLY A 506 6.12 8.70 9.25
C GLY A 506 5.30 9.01 8.01
N GLY A 507 5.35 10.29 7.61
CA GLY A 507 4.89 10.68 6.29
C GLY A 507 5.67 9.91 5.21
N ILE A 508 7.00 9.96 5.29
CA ILE A 508 7.92 9.09 4.54
C ILE A 508 8.80 8.38 5.56
N TYR A 509 8.77 7.06 5.60
CA TYR A 509 9.45 6.24 6.59
C TYR A 509 10.44 5.27 5.92
N LEU A 510 11.68 5.28 6.38
CA LEU A 510 12.74 4.38 5.93
C LEU A 510 13.28 3.57 7.10
N ARG A 511 13.54 2.29 6.86
CA ARG A 511 14.22 1.42 7.81
C ARG A 511 15.18 0.47 7.11
N GLY A 512 16.39 0.29 7.68
CA GLY A 512 17.42 -0.59 7.15
C GLY A 512 18.27 0.01 6.04
N GLU A 513 19.20 -0.77 5.50
CA GLU A 513 20.17 -0.34 4.48
C GLU A 513 19.50 0.00 3.15
N GLN A 514 19.74 1.20 2.62
CA GLN A 514 19.20 1.71 1.38
C GLN A 514 20.23 1.73 0.22
N GLY A 515 21.39 1.14 0.43
CA GLY A 515 22.48 1.08 -0.52
C GLY A 515 23.78 0.63 0.13
N SER A 516 24.90 0.73 -0.59
CA SER A 516 26.24 0.46 -0.08
C SER A 516 27.13 1.72 -0.04
N SER A 517 26.64 2.80 -0.59
CA SER A 517 27.28 4.10 -0.64
C SER A 517 26.26 5.19 -1.00
N PHE A 518 26.61 6.46 -0.89
CA PHE A 518 25.77 7.55 -1.39
C PHE A 518 25.54 7.53 -2.92
N ALA A 519 26.36 6.83 -3.67
CA ALA A 519 26.22 6.73 -5.13
C ALA A 519 25.10 5.74 -5.53
N ASP A 520 24.80 4.77 -4.67
CA ASP A 520 23.77 3.78 -4.89
C ASP A 520 22.70 3.74 -3.76
N GLY A 521 22.72 4.74 -2.88
CA GLY A 521 21.77 4.92 -1.81
C GLY A 521 20.42 5.47 -2.27
N ALA A 522 19.47 5.56 -1.34
CA ALA A 522 18.17 6.17 -1.58
C ALA A 522 18.26 7.71 -1.66
N VAL A 523 17.39 8.29 -2.49
CA VAL A 523 17.20 9.73 -2.60
C VAL A 523 15.75 10.10 -2.32
N ILE A 524 15.54 10.97 -1.34
CA ILE A 524 14.25 11.54 -0.97
C ILE A 524 14.33 13.04 -1.27
N SER A 525 13.66 13.49 -2.33
CA SER A 525 13.84 14.85 -2.79
C SER A 525 12.58 15.50 -3.33
N GLY A 526 12.41 16.79 -3.05
CA GLY A 526 11.30 17.58 -3.58
C GLY A 526 9.93 17.24 -2.99
N ASN A 527 9.86 16.43 -1.93
CA ASN A 527 8.58 16.03 -1.36
C ASN A 527 8.01 17.13 -0.45
N ALA A 528 6.68 17.28 -0.45
CA ALA A 528 5.92 18.05 0.51
C ALA A 528 5.26 17.09 1.51
N VAL A 529 5.72 17.13 2.75
CA VAL A 529 5.28 16.26 3.85
C VAL A 529 4.74 17.15 4.96
N THR A 530 3.41 17.23 5.10
CA THR A 530 2.77 18.29 5.91
C THR A 530 1.52 17.81 6.65
N ASP A 531 1.05 18.64 7.60
CA ASP A 531 -0.29 18.56 8.18
C ASP A 531 -0.66 17.20 8.81
N SER A 532 0.21 16.69 9.70
CA SER A 532 -0.03 15.44 10.43
C SER A 532 0.46 15.53 11.88
N LYS A 533 -0.21 16.33 12.72
CA LYS A 533 0.13 16.54 14.14
C LYS A 533 -0.48 15.51 15.09
N ASP A 534 -1.25 14.58 14.59
CA ASP A 534 -1.89 13.56 15.42
C ASP A 534 -0.85 12.51 15.88
N GLY A 535 -0.97 12.02 17.11
CA GLY A 535 -0.11 10.97 17.66
C GLY A 535 1.09 11.46 18.47
N ILE A 536 1.83 10.50 19.03
CA ILE A 536 2.97 10.75 19.93
C ILE A 536 4.31 10.65 19.19
N TRP A 537 4.42 9.74 18.20
CA TRP A 537 5.64 9.41 17.46
C TRP A 537 5.48 9.61 15.95
N ASN A 538 4.78 10.63 15.53
CA ASN A 538 4.54 10.90 14.13
C ASN A 538 5.63 11.79 13.55
N VAL A 539 6.48 11.24 12.67
CA VAL A 539 7.64 11.92 12.09
C VAL A 539 7.39 12.21 10.60
N GLY A 540 7.73 13.39 10.15
CA GLY A 540 7.55 13.77 8.75
C GLY A 540 8.38 12.92 7.79
N ILE A 541 9.72 13.00 7.87
CA ILE A 541 10.64 12.08 7.20
C ILE A 541 11.38 11.30 8.28
N TYR A 542 11.04 10.03 8.42
CA TYR A 542 11.55 9.14 9.45
C TYR A 542 12.62 8.20 8.89
N THR A 543 13.88 8.49 9.21
CA THR A 543 15.01 7.60 8.93
C THR A 543 15.27 6.75 10.16
N ASP A 544 14.48 5.68 10.31
CA ASP A 544 14.48 4.83 11.49
C ASP A 544 15.63 3.79 11.49
N ASP A 545 15.62 2.93 12.47
CA ASP A 545 16.64 1.91 12.77
C ASP A 545 17.39 1.36 11.57
N SER A 546 18.71 1.24 11.68
CA SER A 546 19.59 0.69 10.65
C SER A 546 19.58 1.46 9.32
N THR A 547 18.86 2.58 9.21
CA THR A 547 18.82 3.40 7.99
C THR A 547 20.22 3.87 7.64
N ASN A 548 20.63 3.61 6.40
CA ASN A 548 21.98 3.83 5.95
C ASN A 548 22.02 4.18 4.45
N TRP A 549 22.91 5.10 4.05
CA TRP A 549 23.13 5.56 2.68
C TRP A 549 21.90 6.28 2.07
N VAL A 550 21.42 7.30 2.75
CA VAL A 550 20.26 8.10 2.32
C VAL A 550 20.67 9.57 2.08
N THR A 551 20.11 10.16 1.03
CA THR A 551 20.15 11.60 0.80
C THR A 551 18.74 12.17 0.88
N VAL A 552 18.48 13.05 1.85
CA VAL A 552 17.24 13.81 2.05
C VAL A 552 17.49 15.22 1.58
N ASP A 553 16.90 15.62 0.45
CA ASP A 553 17.30 16.82 -0.27
C ASP A 553 16.10 17.64 -0.77
N ARG A 554 16.08 18.96 -0.53
CA ARG A 554 15.04 19.87 -1.02
C ARG A 554 13.60 19.43 -0.71
N ASN A 555 13.33 18.86 0.46
CA ASN A 555 11.97 18.56 0.91
C ASN A 555 11.40 19.70 1.74
N THR A 556 10.11 19.83 1.77
CA THR A 556 9.38 20.69 2.70
C THR A 556 8.63 19.82 3.68
N VAL A 557 8.95 19.93 4.98
CA VAL A 557 8.40 19.09 6.04
C VAL A 557 7.98 19.97 7.21
N TYR A 558 6.71 19.94 7.59
CA TYR A 558 6.22 20.68 8.75
C TYR A 558 4.87 20.18 9.24
N ASP A 559 4.49 20.64 10.43
CA ASP A 559 3.24 20.26 11.09
C ASP A 559 3.14 18.75 11.35
N TYR A 560 4.27 18.13 11.74
CA TYR A 560 4.38 16.82 12.34
C TYR A 560 4.77 16.95 13.82
N VAL A 561 4.79 15.85 14.57
CA VAL A 561 5.32 15.82 15.95
C VAL A 561 6.83 16.09 15.89
N ALA A 562 7.52 15.49 14.92
CA ALA A 562 8.87 15.85 14.56
C ALA A 562 8.98 15.91 13.02
N SER A 563 9.63 16.93 12.49
CA SER A 563 9.77 17.08 11.04
C SER A 563 10.67 16.01 10.43
N ILE A 564 11.79 15.73 11.07
CA ILE A 564 12.73 14.67 10.71
C ILE A 564 13.14 13.94 11.98
N GLY A 565 13.46 12.67 11.85
CA GLY A 565 13.85 11.88 12.99
C GLY A 565 14.33 10.50 12.62
N GLY A 566 14.82 9.81 13.59
CA GLY A 566 15.15 8.42 13.51
C GLY A 566 16.41 8.05 14.23
N CYS A 567 16.26 7.13 15.14
CA CYS A 567 17.34 6.37 15.70
C CYS A 567 16.88 5.30 16.65
N SER A 568 17.68 4.29 16.85
CA SER A 568 17.66 3.51 18.06
C SER A 568 18.87 2.60 18.16
N GLU A 569 19.58 2.69 19.30
CA GLU A 569 20.44 1.63 19.81
C GLU A 569 19.81 0.93 21.01
N GLU A 570 18.75 1.49 21.60
CA GLU A 570 18.13 0.99 22.83
C GLU A 570 17.61 -0.45 22.72
N TRP A 571 17.25 -0.88 21.51
CA TRP A 571 16.64 -2.20 21.25
C TRP A 571 17.60 -3.17 20.59
N GLY A 572 18.92 -2.93 20.64
CA GLY A 572 19.92 -3.75 19.97
C GLY A 572 19.93 -3.59 18.43
N ASN A 573 19.22 -2.63 17.91
CA ASN A 573 19.21 -2.27 16.50
C ASN A 573 20.48 -1.51 16.11
N ARG A 574 20.76 -1.44 14.81
CA ARG A 574 21.89 -0.66 14.33
C ARG A 574 21.52 0.81 14.25
N PRO A 575 22.44 1.72 14.63
CA PRO A 575 22.17 3.15 14.56
C PRO A 575 21.96 3.63 13.12
N VAL A 576 21.23 4.70 12.98
CA VAL A 576 21.13 5.49 11.74
C VAL A 576 22.52 6.06 11.41
N GLN A 577 22.99 5.89 10.18
CA GLN A 577 24.28 6.41 9.76
C GLN A 577 24.34 6.72 8.27
N ASN A 578 25.32 7.52 7.85
CA ASN A 578 25.52 7.92 6.46
C ASN A 578 24.23 8.51 5.85
N VAL A 579 23.62 9.49 6.52
CA VAL A 579 22.47 10.25 6.00
C VAL A 579 22.90 11.70 5.75
N ARG A 580 22.48 12.25 4.62
CA ARG A 580 22.69 13.64 4.24
C ARG A 580 21.37 14.38 4.18
N TYR A 581 21.20 15.37 5.04
CA TYR A 581 20.06 16.29 5.01
C TYR A 581 20.55 17.61 4.44
N ARG A 582 20.09 17.98 3.24
CA ARG A 582 20.56 19.21 2.59
C ARG A 582 19.43 19.99 1.93
N SER A 583 19.50 21.29 2.04
CA SER A 583 18.58 22.23 1.38
C SER A 583 17.10 21.96 1.67
N ASN A 584 16.74 21.32 2.79
CA ASN A 584 15.37 21.08 3.18
C ASN A 584 14.78 22.28 3.93
N PHE A 585 13.47 22.35 3.97
CA PHE A 585 12.68 23.30 4.75
C PHE A 585 11.88 22.51 5.77
N TRP A 586 12.10 22.75 7.08
CA TRP A 586 11.35 22.08 8.13
C TRP A 586 11.11 22.99 9.32
N ASP A 587 10.08 22.72 10.12
CA ASP A 587 9.89 23.35 11.41
C ASP A 587 10.61 22.55 12.51
N ASP A 588 10.88 23.24 13.63
CA ASP A 588 11.42 22.61 14.84
C ASP A 588 10.27 22.09 15.71
N ALA A 589 9.42 21.27 15.11
CA ALA A 589 8.29 20.68 15.80
C ALA A 589 8.79 19.48 16.64
N MET A 590 9.21 19.78 17.87
CA MET A 590 9.52 18.74 18.85
C MET A 590 8.63 18.91 20.08
N PRO A 591 8.01 17.85 20.60
CA PRO A 591 7.31 17.91 21.89
C PRO A 591 8.30 18.28 23.00
N GLU A 592 7.85 19.07 23.98
CA GLU A 592 8.69 19.48 25.12
C GLU A 592 9.24 18.30 25.94
N TRP A 593 8.57 17.14 25.89
CA TRP A 593 8.98 15.92 26.60
C TRP A 593 9.96 15.04 25.83
N LEU A 594 10.09 15.22 24.49
CA LEU A 594 11.14 14.60 23.73
C LEU A 594 12.42 15.41 23.93
N GLU A 595 13.37 14.83 24.60
CA GLU A 595 14.66 15.48 24.74
C GLU A 595 15.26 15.74 23.34
N ARG A 596 15.75 16.95 23.12
CA ARG A 596 16.38 17.39 21.85
C ARG A 596 17.45 16.45 21.31
N ARG A 597 17.89 15.50 22.12
CA ARG A 597 18.88 14.47 21.80
C ARG A 597 18.35 13.36 20.88
N GLU A 598 17.04 13.13 20.86
CA GLU A 598 16.44 12.00 20.13
C GLU A 598 16.08 12.34 18.69
N PHE A 599 16.01 13.62 18.31
CA PHE A 599 15.56 14.04 16.99
C PHE A 599 16.38 15.17 16.38
N PRO A 600 16.74 15.04 15.09
CA PRO A 600 17.72 15.90 14.44
C PRO A 600 17.27 17.29 13.99
N GLY A 601 16.01 17.69 14.15
CA GLY A 601 15.63 19.13 13.99
C GLY A 601 16.34 20.01 14.99
N ALA A 602 16.86 19.39 16.03
CA ALA A 602 17.60 19.97 17.12
C ALA A 602 18.85 19.16 17.48
N TRP A 603 19.44 18.44 16.53
CA TRP A 603 20.62 17.64 16.80
C TRP A 603 21.71 18.53 17.40
N PRO A 604 22.08 18.26 18.64
CA PRO A 604 23.28 18.90 19.17
C PRO A 604 24.48 18.43 18.34
N PRO A 605 25.55 19.22 18.31
CA PRO A 605 26.82 18.78 17.76
C PRO A 605 27.21 17.42 18.32
N ALA A 606 27.84 16.60 17.49
CA ALA A 606 28.19 15.21 17.81
C ALA A 606 29.08 15.03 19.06
N ASP A 607 29.64 16.09 19.59
CA ASP A 607 30.50 16.17 20.77
C ASP A 607 29.74 16.24 22.11
N GLU A 608 28.44 16.53 22.09
CA GLU A 608 27.62 16.62 23.32
C GLU A 608 26.78 15.36 23.59
N GLN A 609 26.89 14.35 22.75
CA GLN A 609 26.04 13.15 22.88
C GLN A 609 26.64 12.14 23.85
N ASN A 610 25.83 11.76 24.83
CA ASN A 610 26.14 10.62 25.67
C ASN A 610 25.95 9.34 24.82
N PRO A 611 27.01 8.53 24.60
CA PRO A 611 26.90 7.32 23.79
C PRO A 611 26.05 6.23 24.45
N GLU A 612 25.57 6.42 25.67
CA GLU A 612 24.75 5.46 26.42
C GLU A 612 23.25 5.81 26.40
N GLU A 613 22.86 6.97 25.86
CA GLU A 613 21.48 7.43 25.83
C GLU A 613 21.08 7.86 24.41
N GLY A 614 20.15 7.15 23.81
CA GLY A 614 19.52 7.50 22.57
C GLY A 614 20.35 7.13 21.34
N CYS A 615 20.14 7.79 20.22
CA CYS A 615 20.72 7.55 18.89
C CYS A 615 22.23 7.32 18.81
N GLY A 616 22.74 6.48 19.68
CA GLY A 616 24.14 6.15 19.92
C GLY A 616 25.08 6.44 18.75
N ASN A 617 25.83 7.49 18.88
CA ASN A 617 26.88 7.91 17.97
C ASN A 617 26.43 7.96 16.49
N PRO A 618 25.59 8.92 16.09
CA PRO A 618 25.19 9.09 14.70
C PRO A 618 26.42 9.42 13.85
N ARG A 619 27.06 8.37 13.40
CA ARG A 619 28.28 8.52 12.62
C ARG A 619 27.91 8.96 11.22
N ARG A 620 28.50 10.08 10.79
CA ARG A 620 28.42 10.56 9.42
C ARG A 620 27.01 11.05 9.01
N LEU A 621 26.26 11.65 9.94
CA LEU A 621 25.11 12.48 9.58
C LEU A 621 25.63 13.88 9.18
N THR A 622 25.08 14.42 8.11
CA THR A 622 25.46 15.75 7.65
C THR A 622 24.25 16.60 7.38
N PHE A 623 24.27 17.82 7.90
CA PHE A 623 23.21 18.82 7.72
C PHE A 623 23.82 20.03 6.99
N THR A 624 23.33 20.34 5.78
CA THR A 624 23.89 21.40 4.95
C THR A 624 22.78 22.24 4.33
N ASP A 625 22.85 23.55 4.46
CA ASP A 625 21.97 24.51 3.80
C ASP A 625 20.45 24.30 4.06
N ASN A 626 20.08 23.66 5.19
CA ASN A 626 18.69 23.49 5.56
C ASN A 626 18.13 24.79 6.15
N THR A 627 16.86 25.05 5.91
CA THR A 627 16.14 26.24 6.40
C THR A 627 15.13 25.84 7.48
N LEU A 628 15.28 26.43 8.67
CA LEU A 628 14.30 26.27 9.75
C LEU A 628 13.11 27.20 9.50
N LEU A 629 11.93 26.65 9.47
CA LEU A 629 10.65 27.37 9.38
C LEU A 629 10.16 27.72 10.80
N PRO A 630 9.49 28.86 11.01
CA PRO A 630 8.96 29.22 12.31
C PRO A 630 7.85 28.25 12.74
N PRO A 631 7.91 27.63 13.94
CA PRO A 631 7.01 26.53 14.34
C PRO A 631 5.55 26.94 14.51
N ARG A 632 5.23 28.25 14.69
CA ARG A 632 3.85 28.73 14.81
C ARG A 632 3.11 28.94 13.49
N SER A 633 3.83 29.07 12.38
CA SER A 633 3.26 29.34 11.06
C SER A 633 4.16 28.82 9.93
N PRO A 634 4.58 27.57 9.95
CA PRO A 634 5.54 27.02 9.01
C PRO A 634 5.03 27.11 7.56
N GLY A 635 3.76 26.81 7.33
CA GLY A 635 3.14 26.86 6.00
C GLY A 635 3.09 28.28 5.42
N GLN A 636 2.81 29.31 6.25
CA GLN A 636 2.85 30.70 5.82
C GLN A 636 4.28 31.16 5.48
N ALA A 637 5.26 30.78 6.32
CA ALA A 637 6.66 31.09 6.07
C ALA A 637 7.16 30.41 4.80
N CYS A 638 6.79 29.16 4.58
CA CYS A 638 7.11 28.43 3.35
C CYS A 638 6.50 29.13 2.12
N ALA A 639 5.24 29.54 2.18
CA ALA A 639 4.58 30.22 1.06
C ALA A 639 5.24 31.53 0.65
N THR A 640 5.92 32.21 1.58
CA THR A 640 6.69 33.46 1.32
C THR A 640 8.13 33.21 0.89
N ASN A 641 8.66 32.00 1.10
CA ASN A 641 9.98 31.58 0.64
C ASN A 641 9.87 30.95 -0.75
N THR A 642 10.44 31.58 -1.77
CA THR A 642 10.30 31.12 -3.17
C THR A 642 10.72 29.68 -3.40
N ALA A 643 11.80 29.21 -2.78
CA ALA A 643 12.29 27.84 -2.96
C ALA A 643 11.38 26.84 -2.25
N CYS A 644 10.93 27.14 -1.02
CA CYS A 644 9.97 26.32 -0.30
C CYS A 644 8.62 26.22 -1.01
N ALA A 645 8.10 27.36 -1.46
CA ALA A 645 6.85 27.44 -2.23
C ALA A 645 6.91 26.64 -3.53
N ALA A 646 8.06 26.60 -4.19
CA ALA A 646 8.26 25.80 -5.39
C ALA A 646 8.15 24.29 -5.10
N VAL A 647 8.68 23.80 -3.96
CA VAL A 647 8.52 22.41 -3.55
C VAL A 647 7.04 22.07 -3.35
N LEU A 648 6.29 22.91 -2.60
CA LEU A 648 4.85 22.71 -2.37
C LEU A 648 4.05 22.69 -3.68
N ALA A 649 4.42 23.55 -4.65
CA ALA A 649 3.73 23.64 -5.94
C ALA A 649 3.98 22.44 -6.86
N ASN A 650 5.19 21.88 -6.81
CA ASN A 650 5.59 20.75 -7.66
C ASN A 650 5.21 19.39 -7.09
N ALA A 651 5.04 19.28 -5.77
CA ALA A 651 4.72 18.02 -5.12
C ALA A 651 3.31 17.52 -5.45
N GLY A 652 3.19 16.19 -5.54
CA GLY A 652 1.94 15.52 -5.88
C GLY A 652 1.72 15.32 -7.38
N PRO A 653 0.56 14.79 -7.78
CA PRO A 653 0.26 14.48 -9.18
C PRO A 653 0.41 15.69 -10.10
N LEU A 654 1.04 15.46 -11.23
CA LEU A 654 1.23 16.49 -12.25
C LEU A 654 -0.13 17.09 -12.68
N PRO A 655 -0.20 18.37 -13.07
CA PRO A 655 -1.46 19.05 -13.41
C PRO A 655 -2.32 18.30 -14.44
N SER A 656 -1.71 17.64 -15.42
CA SER A 656 -2.42 16.81 -16.41
C SER A 656 -3.12 15.57 -15.83
N TYR A 657 -2.75 15.16 -14.62
CA TYR A 657 -3.35 14.02 -13.92
C TYR A 657 -4.45 14.44 -12.96
N ARG A 658 -4.34 15.58 -12.28
CA ARG A 658 -5.26 16.01 -11.21
C ARG A 658 -6.73 15.94 -11.63
N GLN A 659 -7.06 16.44 -12.83
CA GLN A 659 -8.44 16.37 -13.36
C GLN A 659 -8.90 14.92 -13.57
N ARG A 660 -8.05 14.07 -14.14
CA ARG A 660 -8.38 12.65 -14.39
C ARG A 660 -8.55 11.85 -13.10
N LEU A 661 -7.81 12.20 -12.06
CA LEU A 661 -7.91 11.60 -10.73
C LEU A 661 -9.17 12.06 -9.97
N GLY A 662 -9.83 13.12 -10.43
CA GLY A 662 -10.97 13.73 -9.74
C GLY A 662 -10.56 14.46 -8.46
N MET A 663 -9.33 14.97 -8.42
CA MET A 663 -8.82 15.76 -7.30
C MET A 663 -9.48 17.13 -7.29
N PRO A 664 -9.76 17.69 -6.07
CA PRO A 664 -10.32 19.02 -5.92
C PRO A 664 -9.41 20.15 -6.44
#